data_6c03491ee2bc3fe56242483ea180fd8f
#
_entry.id   6c03491ee2bc3fe56242483ea180fd8f
#
_cell.length_a   1.000
_cell.length_b   1.000
_cell.length_c   1.000
_cell.angle_alpha   90.00
_cell.angle_beta   90.00
_cell.angle_gamma   90.00
#
_symmetry.space_group_name_H-M   'P 1'
#
loop_
_entity.id
_entity.type
_entity.pdbx_description
1 polymer ?
#
loop_
_entity_poly.entity_id
_entity_poly.type
_entity_poly.pdbx_seq_one_letter_code
_entity_poly.pdbx_strand_id
1 'polypeptide(L)'
;MKNTTFNLSPLAKAFAMTTAVALSSQAFAQEETEVKEKDVEKIQVTGSLGSLPGQDVESVFGFGKSILETPRSASTISQEQMERFNVSDIDELVAFAPGTFTQSFFGVAGSLDVRGTPGEVYFRGVRRLDNPGNYPTPIGASSSVDIVRGPASPIYGPAKIGGYLNFNPKSAKVGRGQYLDSPTGQFSYTAGSWDKNVLTAEVGGPGKLAGKELGYYIYAEQENSDSYYRNSETDQTVLQAAFDMDLTENLSVEFGGMYHKYDGNQNAGWNRVTQDLIDNGTYITGNAKPLDADGDGSISHFEYFAANLFVEVDPLTEDGSSFSDDMALVDVGTAQLGRDQTLIAADDVLENEVTTLYFDMIYYADEWEIKNQFFYESYENLNENAYGFSQFHDAYVIEDKVIFATEYESDSLFAQFQFSPSIRYTDFESGDDFINEFFDRRDLTGPSTALDRRLLATRAGFGYSNYDVGNYLNLGVAAMTDLTWENGWNVVLGLRYDSVDVESTTPGGITLFGGDEDVTAEDKEDGISWNASVSYKTDFGLIPYITVAEQATIVAGQGANIDVENIPGGFFDTSELFEYGVKGSFLDDSLYVALSIYEQERTDINAQSTVTNNTTLNEGTEFELRWVVNEQLVLTAVYTNIEVTNLTVLDGGGFQFGFFGAEDFANIDDPSIFFGGTPNGNTAYGNLSAIKAGIPENTYGLTATYDFLNGYAASVSVVNADEVSSGFSGSVTLPSYTLVNAGVSYQAEDWSVNLTVKNLTDERYFRSNFPDLFGSQIVLPELPRHWNAKFTYSF
;
A
#
# COMPACT_ATOMS: atom_id res chain seq x y z
N MET A 1 -31.59 -33.46 25.42
CA MET A 1 -31.87 -32.96 24.07
C MET A 1 -31.42 -31.53 24.05
N LYS A 2 -30.21 -31.29 23.61
CA LYS A 2 -29.67 -29.92 23.47
C LYS A 2 -30.19 -29.39 22.15
N ASN A 3 -30.89 -28.26 22.17
CA ASN A 3 -31.28 -27.50 21.00
C ASN A 3 -29.98 -26.89 20.42
N THR A 4 -29.47 -27.47 19.36
CA THR A 4 -28.49 -26.85 18.51
C THR A 4 -29.22 -25.84 17.59
N THR A 5 -29.18 -24.59 17.95
CA THR A 5 -29.46 -23.50 17.02
C THR A 5 -28.32 -23.51 16.01
N PHE A 6 -28.62 -23.83 14.76
CA PHE A 6 -27.71 -23.62 13.64
C PHE A 6 -27.56 -22.10 13.44
N ASN A 7 -26.48 -21.53 13.92
CA ASN A 7 -26.05 -20.23 13.43
C ASN A 7 -25.56 -20.44 12.00
N LEU A 8 -26.24 -19.82 11.04
CA LEU A 8 -25.76 -19.72 9.68
C LEU A 8 -24.47 -18.93 9.72
N SER A 9 -23.40 -19.46 9.10
CA SER A 9 -22.14 -18.75 8.96
C SER A 9 -22.37 -17.39 8.27
N PRO A 10 -21.52 -16.38 8.52
CA PRO A 10 -21.64 -15.06 7.86
C PRO A 10 -21.75 -15.17 6.33
N LEU A 11 -21.05 -16.13 5.74
CA LEU A 11 -21.11 -16.44 4.31
C LEU A 11 -22.52 -16.79 3.83
N ALA A 12 -23.26 -17.59 4.63
CA ALA A 12 -24.63 -18.00 4.29
C ALA A 12 -25.62 -16.82 4.43
N LYS A 13 -25.35 -15.85 5.31
CA LYS A 13 -26.16 -14.63 5.44
C LYS A 13 -25.93 -13.66 4.29
N ALA A 14 -24.67 -13.46 3.87
CA ALA A 14 -24.33 -12.64 2.71
C ALA A 14 -24.93 -13.23 1.41
N PHE A 15 -24.84 -14.55 1.22
CA PHE A 15 -25.43 -15.24 0.06
C PHE A 15 -26.96 -15.17 0.04
N ALA A 16 -27.61 -15.13 1.21
CA ALA A 16 -29.07 -14.99 1.32
C ALA A 16 -29.55 -13.56 0.96
N MET A 17 -28.76 -12.52 1.24
CA MET A 17 -29.06 -11.16 0.80
C MET A 17 -28.93 -11.01 -0.71
N THR A 18 -27.88 -11.57 -1.31
CA THR A 18 -27.64 -11.52 -2.77
C THR A 18 -28.77 -12.23 -3.54
N THR A 19 -29.27 -13.35 -3.02
CA THR A 19 -30.41 -14.07 -3.62
C THR A 19 -31.75 -13.36 -3.43
N ALA A 20 -31.93 -12.55 -2.37
CA ALA A 20 -33.17 -11.80 -2.14
C ALA A 20 -33.34 -10.65 -3.15
N VAL A 21 -32.25 -9.99 -3.56
CA VAL A 21 -32.25 -8.96 -4.61
C VAL A 21 -32.54 -9.56 -5.98
N ALA A 22 -32.00 -10.77 -6.28
CA ALA A 22 -32.23 -11.46 -7.54
C ALA A 22 -33.69 -11.97 -7.69
N LEU A 23 -34.41 -12.28 -6.60
CA LEU A 23 -35.79 -12.74 -6.61
C LEU A 23 -36.80 -11.59 -6.70
N SER A 24 -36.45 -10.36 -6.30
CA SER A 24 -37.33 -9.20 -6.42
C SER A 24 -37.39 -8.63 -7.85
N SER A 25 -36.41 -8.95 -8.71
CA SER A 25 -36.37 -8.47 -10.10
C SER A 25 -37.28 -9.22 -11.07
N GLN A 26 -37.90 -10.34 -10.68
CA GLN A 26 -38.81 -11.10 -11.52
C GLN A 26 -40.25 -10.51 -11.62
N ALA A 27 -40.57 -9.46 -10.86
CA ALA A 27 -41.96 -8.95 -10.77
C ALA A 27 -42.31 -7.81 -11.76
N PHE A 28 -41.38 -7.32 -12.58
CA PHE A 28 -41.61 -6.15 -13.45
C PHE A 28 -41.21 -6.36 -14.92
N ALA A 29 -41.45 -7.53 -15.48
CA ALA A 29 -41.26 -7.72 -16.92
C ALA A 29 -42.61 -7.72 -17.64
N GLN A 30 -43.08 -6.59 -18.12
CA GLN A 30 -43.95 -6.45 -19.28
C GLN A 30 -44.18 -5.00 -19.71
N GLU A 31 -43.46 -4.56 -20.74
CA GLU A 31 -43.99 -3.81 -21.89
C GLU A 31 -42.83 -3.45 -22.84
N GLU A 32 -42.90 -3.90 -24.07
CA GLU A 32 -41.97 -3.54 -25.12
C GLU A 32 -42.17 -2.08 -25.51
N THR A 33 -41.17 -1.22 -25.31
CA THR A 33 -41.06 0.08 -25.98
C THR A 33 -39.68 0.17 -26.62
N GLU A 34 -39.63 0.51 -27.90
CA GLU A 34 -38.37 0.71 -28.64
C GLU A 34 -37.52 1.78 -27.94
N VAL A 35 -36.42 1.33 -27.34
CA VAL A 35 -35.41 2.20 -26.74
C VAL A 35 -34.51 2.72 -27.84
N LYS A 36 -34.49 4.04 -28.04
CA LYS A 36 -33.44 4.68 -28.83
C LYS A 36 -32.13 4.48 -28.11
N GLU A 37 -31.25 3.65 -28.68
CA GLU A 37 -29.84 3.54 -28.29
C GLU A 37 -29.19 4.92 -28.32
N LYS A 38 -28.87 5.47 -27.18
CA LYS A 38 -27.76 6.42 -27.04
C LYS A 38 -26.47 5.59 -26.88
N ASP A 39 -25.76 5.48 -28.00
CA ASP A 39 -24.38 4.98 -27.99
C ASP A 39 -23.53 5.93 -27.17
N VAL A 40 -23.36 5.62 -25.89
CA VAL A 40 -22.18 6.03 -25.13
C VAL A 40 -21.18 4.91 -25.31
N GLU A 41 -20.38 4.99 -26.39
CA GLU A 41 -19.20 4.16 -26.54
C GLU A 41 -18.26 4.45 -25.37
N LYS A 42 -18.40 3.74 -24.25
CA LYS A 42 -17.30 3.56 -23.29
C LYS A 42 -16.31 2.57 -23.92
N ILE A 43 -15.47 3.07 -24.80
CA ILE A 43 -14.34 2.30 -25.30
C ILE A 43 -13.37 2.23 -24.11
N GLN A 44 -13.27 1.08 -23.47
CA GLN A 44 -12.15 0.78 -22.58
C GLN A 44 -10.90 0.62 -23.46
N VAL A 45 -10.32 1.72 -23.87
CA VAL A 45 -9.01 1.73 -24.55
C VAL A 45 -8.00 1.40 -23.47
N THR A 46 -7.37 0.22 -23.57
CA THR A 46 -6.14 -0.05 -22.83
C THR A 46 -5.20 1.14 -23.06
N GLY A 47 -4.91 1.87 -21.95
CA GLY A 47 -4.23 3.15 -22.05
C GLY A 47 -2.88 3.01 -22.71
N SER A 48 -2.69 3.58 -23.88
CA SER A 48 -1.40 3.66 -24.56
C SER A 48 -0.47 4.65 -23.84
N LEU A 49 0.85 4.57 -24.08
CA LEU A 49 1.83 5.59 -23.61
C LEU A 49 1.41 7.01 -23.98
N GLY A 50 0.67 7.17 -25.08
CA GLY A 50 0.11 8.42 -25.54
C GLY A 50 -1.27 8.75 -24.95
N SER A 51 -1.85 7.91 -24.10
CA SER A 51 -3.10 8.24 -23.44
C SER A 51 -2.87 9.28 -22.36
N LEU A 52 -3.38 10.46 -22.62
CA LEU A 52 -3.44 11.53 -21.64
C LEU A 52 -4.61 11.28 -20.68
N PRO A 53 -4.70 11.99 -19.54
CA PRO A 53 -5.77 11.86 -18.55
C PRO A 53 -7.17 12.26 -19.05
N GLY A 54 -7.52 11.87 -20.25
CA GLY A 54 -8.84 12.05 -20.88
C GLY A 54 -9.74 10.81 -20.79
N GLN A 55 -9.22 9.69 -20.28
CA GLN A 55 -10.03 8.48 -20.03
C GLN A 55 -10.85 8.63 -18.76
N ASP A 56 -12.04 8.06 -18.76
CA ASP A 56 -12.91 8.03 -17.60
C ASP A 56 -12.35 7.07 -16.54
N VAL A 57 -12.29 7.58 -15.31
CA VAL A 57 -11.80 6.85 -14.13
C VAL A 57 -12.88 6.87 -13.06
N GLU A 58 -13.42 5.69 -12.73
CA GLU A 58 -14.44 5.57 -11.67
C GLU A 58 -13.83 5.64 -10.27
N SER A 59 -12.56 5.24 -10.12
CA SER A 59 -11.88 5.06 -8.83
C SER A 59 -11.79 6.30 -7.95
N VAL A 60 -12.02 7.53 -8.47
CA VAL A 60 -11.90 8.77 -7.68
C VAL A 60 -13.19 9.09 -6.93
N PHE A 61 -14.33 9.22 -7.63
CA PHE A 61 -15.62 9.59 -7.03
C PHE A 61 -16.75 8.58 -7.27
N GLY A 62 -16.46 7.47 -7.92
CA GLY A 62 -17.48 6.49 -8.33
C GLY A 62 -18.22 6.88 -9.61
N PHE A 63 -17.95 8.05 -10.20
CA PHE A 63 -18.52 8.49 -11.48
C PHE A 63 -17.47 8.28 -12.59
N GLY A 64 -17.92 7.76 -13.75
CA GLY A 64 -17.07 7.68 -14.93
C GLY A 64 -16.76 9.07 -15.48
N LYS A 65 -15.62 9.65 -15.06
CA LYS A 65 -15.19 11.00 -15.43
C LYS A 65 -13.69 11.03 -15.67
N SER A 66 -13.24 11.81 -16.64
CA SER A 66 -11.81 11.94 -16.90
C SER A 66 -11.07 12.57 -15.72
N ILE A 67 -9.81 12.16 -15.50
CA ILE A 67 -8.95 12.76 -14.47
C ILE A 67 -8.83 14.27 -14.70
N LEU A 68 -8.80 14.73 -15.95
CA LEU A 68 -8.75 16.16 -16.30
C LEU A 68 -9.93 16.94 -15.70
N GLU A 69 -11.14 16.37 -15.76
CA GLU A 69 -12.38 17.04 -15.30
C GLU A 69 -12.73 16.72 -13.84
N THR A 70 -12.02 15.80 -13.21
CA THR A 70 -12.23 15.41 -11.81
C THR A 70 -11.58 16.42 -10.88
N PRO A 71 -12.31 17.08 -9.96
CA PRO A 71 -11.75 18.08 -9.02
C PRO A 71 -10.98 17.43 -7.87
N ARG A 72 -9.93 16.67 -8.18
CA ARG A 72 -9.09 15.92 -7.24
C ARG A 72 -7.75 15.57 -7.87
N SER A 73 -6.69 15.51 -7.07
CA SER A 73 -5.40 14.97 -7.52
C SER A 73 -5.49 13.45 -7.70
N ALA A 74 -5.26 13.00 -8.94
CA ALA A 74 -5.20 11.57 -9.27
C ALA A 74 -4.31 11.35 -10.50
N SER A 75 -3.70 10.17 -10.60
CA SER A 75 -2.90 9.75 -11.74
C SER A 75 -3.20 8.29 -12.08
N THR A 76 -3.28 7.95 -13.36
CA THR A 76 -3.41 6.56 -13.83
C THR A 76 -2.11 6.13 -14.49
N ILE A 77 -1.61 4.96 -14.14
CA ILE A 77 -0.43 4.32 -14.74
C ILE A 77 -0.94 3.09 -15.50
N SER A 78 -0.76 3.09 -16.82
CA SER A 78 -1.25 2.02 -17.70
C SER A 78 -0.32 0.81 -17.72
N GLN A 79 -0.86 -0.36 -18.11
CA GLN A 79 -0.07 -1.57 -18.37
C GLN A 79 1.10 -1.28 -19.32
N GLU A 80 0.86 -0.53 -20.41
CA GLU A 80 1.91 -0.21 -21.40
C GLU A 80 3.05 0.61 -20.77
N GLN A 81 2.75 1.57 -19.87
CA GLN A 81 3.78 2.30 -19.14
C GLN A 81 4.58 1.35 -18.23
N MET A 82 3.89 0.49 -17.46
CA MET A 82 4.57 -0.48 -16.58
C MET A 82 5.46 -1.44 -17.38
N GLU A 83 4.98 -1.95 -18.51
CA GLU A 83 5.76 -2.85 -19.38
C GLU A 83 6.94 -2.15 -20.07
N ARG A 84 6.75 -0.91 -20.54
CA ARG A 84 7.79 -0.13 -21.25
C ARG A 84 8.98 0.18 -20.35
N PHE A 85 8.73 0.51 -19.09
CA PHE A 85 9.76 0.80 -18.10
C PHE A 85 10.20 -0.44 -17.32
N ASN A 86 9.59 -1.61 -17.60
CA ASN A 86 9.83 -2.87 -16.91
C ASN A 86 9.71 -2.70 -15.38
N VAL A 87 8.60 -2.05 -14.97
CA VAL A 87 8.26 -1.85 -13.56
C VAL A 87 8.04 -3.20 -12.90
N SER A 88 8.76 -3.50 -11.84
CA SER A 88 8.75 -4.80 -11.17
C SER A 88 8.02 -4.77 -9.82
N ASP A 89 7.91 -3.60 -9.20
CA ASP A 89 7.21 -3.42 -7.94
C ASP A 89 6.57 -2.01 -7.83
N ILE A 90 5.78 -1.80 -6.77
CA ILE A 90 5.06 -0.54 -6.60
C ILE A 90 5.97 0.64 -6.25
N ASP A 91 7.14 0.43 -5.65
CA ASP A 91 8.08 1.50 -5.30
C ASP A 91 8.56 2.27 -6.54
N GLU A 92 8.61 1.61 -7.68
CA GLU A 92 9.00 2.22 -8.95
C GLU A 92 7.94 3.18 -9.53
N LEU A 93 6.69 3.15 -9.01
CA LEU A 93 5.61 4.03 -9.44
C LEU A 93 5.84 5.50 -9.06
N VAL A 94 6.74 5.79 -8.14
CA VAL A 94 7.17 7.14 -7.73
C VAL A 94 7.62 7.99 -8.94
N ALA A 95 8.19 7.39 -9.96
CA ALA A 95 8.62 8.10 -11.18
C ALA A 95 7.44 8.64 -12.03
N PHE A 96 6.20 8.19 -11.79
CA PHE A 96 5.04 8.42 -12.66
C PHE A 96 3.93 9.24 -12.01
N ALA A 97 3.88 9.33 -10.69
CA ALA A 97 2.83 10.04 -9.96
C ALA A 97 3.40 10.95 -8.88
N PRO A 98 3.04 12.25 -8.84
CA PRO A 98 3.46 13.12 -7.76
C PRO A 98 2.75 12.75 -6.46
N GLY A 99 3.25 13.24 -5.32
CA GLY A 99 2.71 12.96 -4.00
C GLY A 99 3.00 11.54 -3.51
N THR A 100 3.85 10.79 -4.20
CA THR A 100 4.23 9.42 -3.85
C THR A 100 5.71 9.34 -3.48
N PHE A 101 6.01 8.56 -2.46
CA PHE A 101 7.35 8.17 -2.04
C PHE A 101 7.22 6.93 -1.16
N THR A 102 8.26 6.11 -1.09
CA THR A 102 8.23 4.94 -0.20
C THR A 102 9.40 5.00 0.77
N GLN A 103 9.08 5.14 2.04
CA GLN A 103 9.95 4.68 3.11
C GLN A 103 10.07 3.17 2.99
N SER A 104 11.14 2.58 3.50
CA SER A 104 11.20 1.13 3.54
C SER A 104 10.32 0.58 4.66
N PHE A 105 9.47 -0.38 4.34
CA PHE A 105 8.87 -1.25 5.34
C PHE A 105 9.59 -2.60 5.26
N PHE A 106 10.73 -2.68 5.93
CA PHE A 106 11.59 -3.87 5.96
C PHE A 106 11.93 -4.45 4.58
N GLY A 107 12.10 -3.57 3.57
CA GLY A 107 12.53 -3.95 2.23
C GLY A 107 11.48 -4.63 1.35
N VAL A 108 10.22 -4.71 1.79
CA VAL A 108 9.13 -5.35 1.03
C VAL A 108 8.16 -4.28 0.50
N ALA A 109 7.91 -4.28 -0.80
CA ALA A 109 7.06 -3.31 -1.49
C ALA A 109 5.55 -3.65 -1.36
N GLY A 110 5.00 -3.57 -0.16
CA GLY A 110 3.60 -3.87 0.14
C GLY A 110 2.66 -2.70 -0.17
N SER A 111 3.02 -1.50 0.27
CA SER A 111 2.26 -0.26 0.07
C SER A 111 3.17 0.87 -0.40
N LEU A 112 2.62 1.79 -1.19
CA LEU A 112 3.28 3.02 -1.60
C LEU A 112 2.82 4.16 -0.70
N ASP A 113 3.74 4.95 -0.15
CA ASP A 113 3.37 6.13 0.60
C ASP A 113 2.75 7.17 -0.33
N VAL A 114 1.59 7.67 0.05
CA VAL A 114 0.89 8.75 -0.61
C VAL A 114 0.78 9.93 0.35
N ARG A 115 1.36 11.07 -0.02
CA ARG A 115 1.41 12.26 0.83
C ARG A 115 1.99 11.98 2.23
N GLY A 116 3.11 11.21 2.25
CA GLY A 116 3.88 10.93 3.45
C GLY A 116 3.30 9.89 4.39
N THR A 117 2.38 9.07 3.92
CA THR A 117 1.74 8.00 4.71
C THR A 117 1.45 6.79 3.85
N PRO A 118 1.52 5.55 4.39
CA PRO A 118 1.16 4.37 3.63
C PRO A 118 -0.23 4.49 3.02
N GLY A 119 -0.30 4.37 1.69
CA GLY A 119 -1.55 4.38 0.95
C GLY A 119 -2.30 3.06 1.12
N GLU A 120 -3.62 3.12 1.09
CA GLU A 120 -4.43 1.90 1.08
C GLU A 120 -4.42 1.24 -0.30
N VAL A 121 -4.61 -0.07 -0.33
CA VAL A 121 -4.72 -0.84 -1.58
C VAL A 121 -6.18 -1.20 -1.82
N TYR A 122 -6.67 -0.85 -3.01
CA TYR A 122 -8.01 -1.18 -3.49
C TYR A 122 -7.93 -2.11 -4.69
N PHE A 123 -8.90 -2.97 -4.81
CA PHE A 123 -9.09 -3.83 -5.97
C PHE A 123 -10.51 -3.62 -6.52
N ARG A 124 -10.62 -3.11 -7.75
CA ARG A 124 -11.91 -2.78 -8.38
C ARG A 124 -12.78 -1.83 -7.52
N GLY A 125 -12.18 -0.86 -6.83
CA GLY A 125 -12.90 0.08 -5.97
C GLY A 125 -13.37 -0.50 -4.62
N VAL A 126 -12.86 -1.66 -4.20
CA VAL A 126 -13.08 -2.23 -2.88
C VAL A 126 -11.77 -2.27 -2.11
N ARG A 127 -11.79 -1.80 -0.87
CA ARG A 127 -10.60 -1.77 0.00
C ARG A 127 -10.18 -3.19 0.39
N ARG A 128 -8.92 -3.50 0.21
CA ARG A 128 -8.28 -4.76 0.62
C ARG A 128 -7.93 -4.75 2.12
N LEU A 129 -7.52 -5.89 2.64
CA LEU A 129 -6.85 -5.99 3.93
C LEU A 129 -5.50 -5.25 3.87
N ASP A 130 -5.09 -4.63 4.98
CA ASP A 130 -3.90 -3.79 5.00
C ASP A 130 -2.62 -4.63 4.88
N ASN A 131 -1.73 -4.22 3.98
CA ASN A 131 -0.43 -4.84 3.72
C ASN A 131 0.64 -3.76 3.58
N PRO A 132 1.24 -3.30 4.67
CA PRO A 132 2.30 -2.29 4.59
C PRO A 132 3.60 -2.85 3.99
N GLY A 133 3.93 -4.13 4.21
CA GLY A 133 5.19 -4.74 3.74
C GLY A 133 5.36 -6.19 4.17
N ASN A 134 4.30 -6.99 4.12
CA ASN A 134 4.40 -8.42 4.36
C ASN A 134 4.55 -9.22 3.05
N TYR A 135 4.03 -8.69 1.96
CA TYR A 135 4.23 -9.25 0.62
C TYR A 135 4.22 -8.12 -0.43
N PRO A 136 4.94 -8.27 -1.54
CA PRO A 136 4.88 -7.31 -2.65
C PRO A 136 3.48 -7.30 -3.25
N THR A 137 2.89 -6.11 -3.43
CA THR A 137 1.60 -6.02 -4.12
C THR A 137 1.77 -6.31 -5.62
N PRO A 138 1.10 -7.36 -6.17
CA PRO A 138 1.32 -7.76 -7.55
C PRO A 138 0.74 -6.73 -8.53
N ILE A 139 1.58 -6.22 -9.44
CA ILE A 139 1.20 -5.24 -10.48
C ILE A 139 0.97 -5.88 -11.84
N GLY A 140 1.64 -7.00 -12.16
CA GLY A 140 1.62 -7.64 -13.48
C GLY A 140 0.24 -8.13 -13.93
N ALA A 141 -0.66 -8.43 -12.99
CA ALA A 141 -2.03 -8.87 -13.24
C ALA A 141 -3.00 -7.71 -13.52
N SER A 142 -2.53 -6.45 -13.45
CA SER A 142 -3.36 -5.25 -13.60
C SER A 142 -3.26 -4.64 -14.99
N SER A 143 -4.38 -4.12 -15.49
CA SER A 143 -4.44 -3.33 -16.73
C SER A 143 -4.05 -1.88 -16.49
N SER A 144 -4.30 -1.37 -15.27
CA SER A 144 -3.89 -0.05 -14.80
C SER A 144 -3.84 0.01 -13.29
N VAL A 145 -3.11 0.99 -12.77
CA VAL A 145 -3.12 1.36 -11.36
C VAL A 145 -3.49 2.83 -11.27
N ASP A 146 -4.58 3.13 -10.56
CA ASP A 146 -4.98 4.51 -10.29
C ASP A 146 -4.46 4.91 -8.92
N ILE A 147 -3.69 5.99 -8.87
CA ILE A 147 -3.17 6.57 -7.62
C ILE A 147 -3.98 7.81 -7.32
N VAL A 148 -4.83 7.72 -6.30
CA VAL A 148 -5.69 8.82 -5.85
C VAL A 148 -5.12 9.40 -4.56
N ARG A 149 -4.90 10.71 -4.55
CA ARG A 149 -4.31 11.43 -3.43
C ARG A 149 -5.41 12.07 -2.57
N GLY A 150 -5.27 11.91 -1.24
CA GLY A 150 -6.29 12.30 -0.28
C GLY A 150 -7.35 11.21 -0.05
N PRO A 151 -8.40 11.47 0.76
CA PRO A 151 -9.35 10.46 1.23
C PRO A 151 -10.13 9.81 0.09
N ALA A 152 -10.51 8.55 0.28
CA ALA A 152 -11.42 7.87 -0.64
C ALA A 152 -12.78 8.59 -0.71
N SER A 153 -13.47 8.43 -1.83
CA SER A 153 -14.85 8.93 -1.94
C SER A 153 -15.77 8.25 -0.91
N PRO A 154 -16.76 8.95 -0.36
CA PRO A 154 -17.74 8.37 0.55
C PRO A 154 -18.40 7.08 0.06
N ILE A 155 -18.50 6.86 -1.26
CA ILE A 155 -19.05 5.62 -1.84
C ILE A 155 -18.22 4.38 -1.51
N TYR A 156 -16.93 4.53 -1.18
CA TYR A 156 -16.00 3.43 -0.96
C TYR A 156 -15.88 2.99 0.51
N GLY A 157 -16.39 3.75 1.45
CA GLY A 157 -16.39 3.44 2.88
C GLY A 157 -15.34 4.19 3.69
N PRO A 158 -15.26 3.91 5.00
CA PRO A 158 -14.23 4.47 5.87
C PRO A 158 -12.83 4.11 5.35
N ALA A 159 -11.92 5.09 5.35
CA ALA A 159 -10.60 4.94 4.73
C ALA A 159 -9.55 5.82 5.42
N LYS A 160 -8.28 5.44 5.27
CA LYS A 160 -7.14 6.29 5.64
C LYS A 160 -7.06 7.50 4.69
N ILE A 161 -6.54 8.62 5.15
CA ILE A 161 -6.62 9.87 4.36
C ILE A 161 -5.45 10.12 3.43
N GLY A 162 -4.30 9.47 3.57
CA GLY A 162 -3.12 9.72 2.72
C GLY A 162 -3.44 9.65 1.22
N GLY A 163 -4.04 8.57 0.85
CA GLY A 163 -4.45 8.22 -0.49
C GLY A 163 -4.56 6.72 -0.67
N TYR A 164 -4.83 6.29 -1.88
CA TYR A 164 -4.95 4.87 -2.19
C TYR A 164 -4.52 4.55 -3.62
N LEU A 165 -4.15 3.29 -3.82
CA LEU A 165 -3.87 2.70 -5.12
C LEU A 165 -5.01 1.75 -5.47
N ASN A 166 -5.71 2.00 -6.58
CA ASN A 166 -6.76 1.11 -7.08
C ASN A 166 -6.22 0.28 -8.25
N PHE A 167 -6.17 -1.02 -8.07
CA PHE A 167 -5.71 -1.98 -9.05
C PHE A 167 -6.89 -2.46 -9.90
N ASN A 168 -6.83 -2.20 -11.20
CA ASN A 168 -7.82 -2.65 -12.17
C ASN A 168 -7.32 -3.94 -12.81
N PRO A 169 -7.97 -5.12 -12.59
CA PRO A 169 -7.54 -6.37 -13.17
C PRO A 169 -7.64 -6.37 -14.70
N LYS A 170 -6.79 -7.14 -15.35
CA LYS A 170 -6.92 -7.42 -16.78
C LYS A 170 -8.23 -8.13 -17.08
N SER A 171 -8.93 -7.71 -18.13
CA SER A 171 -10.22 -8.26 -18.56
C SER A 171 -10.28 -8.38 -20.10
N ALA A 172 -11.08 -9.29 -20.59
CA ALA A 172 -11.40 -9.42 -22.03
C ALA A 172 -12.58 -8.53 -22.46
N LYS A 173 -13.21 -7.81 -21.51
CA LYS A 173 -14.33 -6.90 -21.78
C LYS A 173 -13.81 -5.64 -22.47
N VAL A 174 -14.35 -5.32 -23.66
CA VAL A 174 -14.06 -4.11 -24.42
C VAL A 174 -15.15 -3.06 -24.22
N GLY A 175 -16.38 -3.52 -24.03
CA GLY A 175 -17.56 -2.69 -23.78
C GLY A 175 -18.72 -3.57 -23.33
N ARG A 176 -19.88 -2.98 -23.09
CA ARG A 176 -21.07 -3.74 -22.70
C ARG A 176 -21.44 -4.74 -23.83
N GLY A 177 -21.45 -6.04 -23.50
CA GLY A 177 -21.68 -7.12 -24.44
C GLY A 177 -20.61 -7.26 -25.54
N GLN A 178 -19.49 -6.58 -25.39
CA GLN A 178 -18.39 -6.62 -26.33
C GLN A 178 -17.14 -7.16 -25.65
N TYR A 179 -16.54 -8.16 -26.27
CA TYR A 179 -15.33 -8.83 -25.79
C TYR A 179 -14.26 -8.80 -26.88
N LEU A 180 -13.04 -9.18 -26.56
CA LEU A 180 -12.00 -9.40 -27.55
C LEU A 180 -12.53 -10.29 -28.69
N ASP A 181 -12.25 -9.96 -29.93
CA ASP A 181 -12.78 -10.65 -31.12
C ASP A 181 -12.24 -12.09 -31.29
N SER A 182 -11.03 -12.32 -30.77
CA SER A 182 -10.34 -13.61 -30.82
C SER A 182 -9.52 -13.82 -29.55
N PRO A 183 -9.21 -15.07 -29.19
CA PRO A 183 -8.27 -15.32 -28.13
C PRO A 183 -6.89 -14.70 -28.47
N THR A 184 -6.39 -13.91 -27.53
CA THR A 184 -5.04 -13.32 -27.58
C THR A 184 -4.35 -13.61 -26.27
N GLY A 185 -3.06 -13.77 -26.32
CA GLY A 185 -2.29 -14.07 -25.12
C GLY A 185 -0.80 -13.86 -25.30
N GLN A 186 -0.08 -13.98 -24.21
CA GLN A 186 1.38 -13.89 -24.25
C GLN A 186 2.04 -14.80 -23.21
N PHE A 187 3.23 -15.22 -23.53
CA PHE A 187 4.19 -15.82 -22.61
C PHE A 187 5.37 -14.89 -22.46
N SER A 188 5.80 -14.61 -21.24
CA SER A 188 7.04 -13.89 -21.05
C SER A 188 7.96 -14.56 -20.04
N TYR A 189 9.25 -14.33 -20.24
CA TYR A 189 10.30 -14.77 -19.36
C TYR A 189 11.23 -13.60 -19.08
N THR A 190 11.39 -13.31 -17.78
CA THR A 190 12.30 -12.25 -17.31
C THR A 190 13.47 -12.90 -16.60
N ALA A 191 14.69 -12.61 -17.10
CA ALA A 191 15.95 -12.92 -16.43
C ALA A 191 16.63 -11.63 -15.99
N GLY A 192 17.40 -11.67 -14.91
CA GLY A 192 18.06 -10.47 -14.40
C GLY A 192 19.24 -10.77 -13.48
N SER A 193 19.76 -9.71 -12.87
CA SER A 193 20.76 -9.80 -11.83
C SER A 193 20.26 -10.66 -10.68
N TRP A 194 21.20 -11.34 -9.99
CA TRP A 194 20.93 -12.21 -8.84
C TRP A 194 19.97 -13.35 -9.16
N ASP A 195 20.23 -14.02 -10.29
CA ASP A 195 19.43 -15.13 -10.79
C ASP A 195 17.91 -14.86 -10.84
N LYS A 196 17.52 -13.59 -11.11
CA LYS A 196 16.11 -13.22 -11.29
C LYS A 196 15.49 -14.07 -12.38
N ASN A 197 14.36 -14.72 -12.05
CA ASN A 197 13.71 -15.70 -12.89
C ASN A 197 12.18 -15.58 -12.70
N VAL A 198 11.51 -14.92 -13.65
CA VAL A 198 10.06 -14.73 -13.63
C VAL A 198 9.45 -15.27 -14.92
N LEU A 199 8.49 -16.17 -14.79
CA LEU A 199 7.71 -16.69 -15.91
C LEU A 199 6.27 -16.17 -15.79
N THR A 200 5.76 -15.55 -16.87
CA THR A 200 4.35 -15.15 -16.92
C THR A 200 3.66 -15.76 -18.12
N ALA A 201 2.37 -16.06 -17.97
CA ALA A 201 1.50 -16.54 -19.03
C ALA A 201 0.14 -15.89 -18.88
N GLU A 202 -0.41 -15.35 -19.97
CA GLU A 202 -1.75 -14.79 -19.93
C GLU A 202 -2.50 -15.04 -21.23
N VAL A 203 -3.83 -15.15 -21.12
CA VAL A 203 -4.71 -15.32 -22.25
C VAL A 203 -6.06 -14.72 -21.96
N GLY A 204 -6.58 -13.94 -22.88
CA GLY A 204 -7.93 -13.40 -22.85
C GLY A 204 -8.65 -13.64 -24.16
N GLY A 205 -9.99 -13.66 -24.14
CA GLY A 205 -10.74 -13.85 -25.38
C GLY A 205 -12.23 -14.08 -25.16
N PRO A 206 -12.95 -14.22 -26.29
CA PRO A 206 -14.36 -14.59 -26.25
C PRO A 206 -14.53 -16.07 -25.94
N GLY A 207 -15.56 -16.40 -25.17
CA GLY A 207 -15.92 -17.76 -24.82
C GLY A 207 -17.43 -17.96 -24.78
N LYS A 208 -17.88 -19.14 -24.33
CA LYS A 208 -19.30 -19.42 -24.10
C LYS A 208 -19.47 -20.22 -22.81
N LEU A 209 -20.37 -19.75 -21.97
CA LEU A 209 -20.79 -20.47 -20.77
C LEU A 209 -22.33 -20.60 -20.77
N ALA A 210 -22.83 -21.80 -20.57
CA ALA A 210 -24.29 -22.09 -20.57
C ALA A 210 -25.06 -21.56 -21.82
N GLY A 211 -24.36 -21.44 -22.98
CA GLY A 211 -24.95 -20.96 -24.24
C GLY A 211 -24.96 -19.44 -24.40
N LYS A 212 -24.44 -18.69 -23.45
CA LYS A 212 -24.25 -17.24 -23.49
C LYS A 212 -22.80 -16.89 -23.86
N GLU A 213 -22.60 -15.75 -24.49
CA GLU A 213 -21.27 -15.21 -24.77
C GLU A 213 -20.63 -14.74 -23.45
N LEU A 214 -19.31 -14.93 -23.37
CA LEU A 214 -18.48 -14.67 -22.17
C LEU A 214 -17.14 -14.09 -22.64
N GLY A 215 -16.67 -13.03 -22.00
CA GLY A 215 -15.28 -12.65 -22.00
C GLY A 215 -14.54 -13.35 -20.88
N TYR A 216 -13.33 -13.84 -21.14
CA TYR A 216 -12.46 -14.39 -20.09
C TYR A 216 -11.05 -13.83 -20.23
N TYR A 217 -10.39 -13.64 -19.08
CA TYR A 217 -8.96 -13.32 -18.99
C TYR A 217 -8.34 -14.11 -17.86
N ILE A 218 -7.19 -14.74 -18.13
CA ILE A 218 -6.45 -15.53 -17.15
C ILE A 218 -5.00 -15.06 -17.18
N TYR A 219 -4.44 -14.79 -16.02
CA TYR A 219 -3.04 -14.43 -15.80
C TYR A 219 -2.41 -15.38 -14.80
N ALA A 220 -1.19 -15.79 -15.06
CA ALA A 220 -0.37 -16.60 -14.16
C ALA A 220 1.08 -16.10 -14.16
N GLU A 221 1.66 -15.99 -12.98
CA GLU A 221 3.06 -15.61 -12.76
C GLU A 221 3.69 -16.54 -11.74
N GLN A 222 4.94 -16.92 -12.02
CA GLN A 222 5.81 -17.63 -11.09
C GLN A 222 7.17 -16.93 -11.09
N GLU A 223 7.59 -16.48 -9.92
CA GLU A 223 8.94 -15.98 -9.66
C GLU A 223 9.68 -16.95 -8.74
N ASN A 224 10.96 -17.19 -9.04
CA ASN A 224 11.91 -17.84 -8.16
C ASN A 224 13.26 -17.17 -8.39
N SER A 225 13.66 -16.29 -7.49
CA SER A 225 14.80 -15.38 -7.67
C SER A 225 15.66 -15.34 -6.41
N ASP A 226 16.97 -15.30 -6.58
CA ASP A 226 17.89 -14.90 -5.53
C ASP A 226 17.82 -13.37 -5.31
N SER A 227 18.42 -12.91 -4.23
CA SER A 227 18.49 -11.48 -3.88
C SER A 227 19.93 -10.97 -3.90
N TYR A 228 20.09 -9.65 -4.01
CA TYR A 228 21.35 -8.96 -3.71
C TYR A 228 21.78 -9.16 -2.26
N TYR A 229 20.82 -9.16 -1.34
CA TYR A 229 21.09 -9.30 0.09
C TYR A 229 21.33 -10.79 0.44
N ARG A 230 22.28 -11.03 1.33
CA ARG A 230 22.61 -12.40 1.75
C ARG A 230 21.46 -13.03 2.52
N ASN A 231 21.23 -14.32 2.29
CA ASN A 231 20.17 -15.12 2.91
C ASN A 231 18.73 -14.65 2.54
N SER A 232 18.57 -13.95 1.44
CA SER A 232 17.24 -13.51 0.98
C SER A 232 16.97 -14.08 -0.40
N GLU A 233 15.72 -14.50 -0.60
CA GLU A 233 15.19 -15.05 -1.85
C GLU A 233 13.73 -14.64 -2.02
N THR A 234 13.18 -14.83 -3.20
CA THR A 234 11.77 -14.61 -3.52
C THR A 234 11.21 -15.82 -4.25
N ASP A 235 10.18 -16.45 -3.68
CA ASP A 235 9.32 -17.41 -4.38
C ASP A 235 7.89 -16.86 -4.37
N GLN A 236 7.36 -16.58 -5.55
CA GLN A 236 6.04 -15.96 -5.68
C GLN A 236 5.21 -16.64 -6.75
N THR A 237 3.95 -16.88 -6.45
CA THR A 237 2.93 -17.34 -7.40
C THR A 237 1.75 -16.40 -7.41
N VAL A 238 1.38 -15.87 -8.58
CA VAL A 238 0.17 -15.07 -8.77
C VAL A 238 -0.70 -15.75 -9.82
N LEU A 239 -1.97 -16.02 -9.48
CA LEU A 239 -2.99 -16.51 -10.40
C LEU A 239 -4.17 -15.56 -10.37
N GLN A 240 -4.61 -15.05 -11.52
CA GLN A 240 -5.79 -14.19 -11.60
C GLN A 240 -6.69 -14.66 -12.74
N ALA A 241 -8.00 -14.60 -12.51
CA ALA A 241 -9.00 -14.84 -13.55
C ALA A 241 -10.10 -13.78 -13.46
N ALA A 242 -10.56 -13.31 -14.61
CA ALA A 242 -11.66 -12.38 -14.75
C ALA A 242 -12.62 -12.89 -15.84
N PHE A 243 -13.90 -12.85 -15.54
CA PHE A 243 -14.98 -13.31 -16.42
C PHE A 243 -16.09 -12.26 -16.47
N ASP A 244 -16.56 -11.95 -17.67
CA ASP A 244 -17.61 -10.98 -17.93
C ASP A 244 -18.67 -11.61 -18.82
N MET A 245 -19.96 -11.50 -18.47
CA MET A 245 -21.03 -12.15 -19.20
C MET A 245 -22.33 -11.36 -19.12
N ASP A 246 -23.00 -11.15 -20.27
CA ASP A 246 -24.37 -10.65 -20.31
C ASP A 246 -25.37 -11.80 -20.19
N LEU A 247 -26.07 -11.86 -19.05
CA LEU A 247 -27.12 -12.85 -18.82
C LEU A 247 -28.38 -12.54 -19.62
N THR A 248 -28.73 -11.25 -19.76
CA THR A 248 -29.82 -10.72 -20.56
C THR A 248 -29.39 -9.38 -21.16
N GLU A 249 -30.25 -8.76 -21.99
CA GLU A 249 -30.04 -7.40 -22.51
C GLU A 249 -29.86 -6.35 -21.38
N ASN A 250 -30.43 -6.63 -20.20
CA ASN A 250 -30.44 -5.69 -19.07
C ASN A 250 -29.66 -6.21 -17.85
N LEU A 251 -29.03 -7.37 -17.89
CA LEU A 251 -28.33 -7.95 -16.74
C LEU A 251 -26.97 -8.50 -17.16
N SER A 252 -25.91 -7.89 -16.64
CA SER A 252 -24.51 -8.33 -16.78
C SER A 252 -23.99 -8.85 -15.46
N VAL A 253 -23.04 -9.78 -15.51
CA VAL A 253 -22.29 -10.29 -14.36
C VAL A 253 -20.80 -10.24 -14.67
N GLU A 254 -20.01 -9.81 -13.67
CA GLU A 254 -18.57 -9.81 -13.68
C GLU A 254 -18.08 -10.58 -12.45
N PHE A 255 -17.24 -11.57 -12.64
CA PHE A 255 -16.75 -12.39 -11.53
C PHE A 255 -15.33 -12.87 -11.77
N GLY A 256 -14.66 -13.17 -10.69
CA GLY A 256 -13.28 -13.63 -10.77
C GLY A 256 -12.57 -13.57 -9.43
N GLY A 257 -11.24 -13.51 -9.49
CA GLY A 257 -10.44 -13.42 -8.29
C GLY A 257 -8.95 -13.52 -8.58
N MET A 258 -8.17 -13.43 -7.50
CA MET A 258 -6.73 -13.55 -7.50
C MET A 258 -6.30 -14.46 -6.33
N TYR A 259 -5.36 -15.33 -6.59
CA TYR A 259 -4.61 -16.08 -5.59
C TYR A 259 -3.16 -15.60 -5.66
N HIS A 260 -2.60 -15.24 -4.53
CA HIS A 260 -1.22 -14.80 -4.40
C HIS A 260 -0.57 -15.53 -3.23
N LYS A 261 0.51 -16.26 -3.52
CA LYS A 261 1.39 -16.85 -2.53
C LYS A 261 2.77 -16.20 -2.65
N TYR A 262 3.35 -15.83 -1.53
CA TYR A 262 4.66 -15.20 -1.45
C TYR A 262 5.45 -15.80 -0.29
N ASP A 263 6.65 -16.30 -0.60
CA ASP A 263 7.66 -16.75 0.35
C ASP A 263 8.94 -15.93 0.12
N GLY A 264 9.43 -15.24 1.15
CA GLY A 264 10.60 -14.36 1.07
C GLY A 264 11.16 -13.99 2.44
N ASN A 265 11.75 -12.81 2.52
CA ASN A 265 12.33 -12.29 3.76
C ASN A 265 12.05 -10.80 3.92
N GLN A 266 11.79 -10.36 5.13
CA GLN A 266 11.94 -8.95 5.49
C GLN A 266 13.41 -8.60 5.67
N ASN A 267 13.78 -7.37 5.32
CA ASN A 267 15.14 -6.86 5.44
C ASN A 267 15.17 -5.61 6.32
N ALA A 268 15.55 -5.79 7.58
CA ALA A 268 15.70 -4.66 8.49
C ALA A 268 16.85 -3.72 8.09
N GLY A 269 17.78 -4.18 7.25
CA GLY A 269 18.89 -3.37 6.79
C GLY A 269 20.12 -3.43 7.70
N TRP A 270 20.79 -2.29 7.84
CA TRP A 270 21.94 -2.13 8.73
C TRP A 270 21.50 -1.76 10.15
N ASN A 271 22.12 -2.36 11.13
CA ASN A 271 22.04 -2.01 12.54
C ASN A 271 23.28 -1.21 12.99
N ARG A 272 23.34 -0.81 14.26
CA ARG A 272 24.43 -0.02 14.86
C ARG A 272 24.70 1.23 14.02
N VAL A 273 23.65 1.89 13.59
CA VAL A 273 23.74 2.99 12.64
C VAL A 273 24.46 4.18 13.29
N THR A 274 25.53 4.63 12.63
CA THR A 274 26.23 5.88 12.91
C THR A 274 26.35 6.68 11.62
N GLN A 275 26.57 7.98 11.72
CA GLN A 275 26.81 8.80 10.51
C GLN A 275 28.03 8.31 9.74
N ASP A 276 29.06 7.80 10.42
CA ASP A 276 30.28 7.24 9.76
C ASP A 276 29.97 5.94 9.01
N LEU A 277 29.00 5.14 9.46
CA LEU A 277 28.53 3.97 8.72
C LEU A 277 27.83 4.41 7.41
N ILE A 278 26.99 5.43 7.47
CA ILE A 278 26.30 5.96 6.28
C ILE A 278 27.29 6.58 5.31
N ASP A 279 28.17 7.45 5.77
CA ASP A 279 29.08 8.22 4.92
C ASP A 279 30.22 7.38 4.34
N ASN A 280 30.83 6.52 5.18
CA ASN A 280 32.08 5.82 4.87
C ASN A 280 31.95 4.30 4.87
N GLY A 281 30.84 3.72 5.34
CA GLY A 281 30.66 2.27 5.50
C GLY A 281 31.43 1.69 6.69
N THR A 282 31.84 2.51 7.64
CA THR A 282 32.59 2.07 8.83
C THR A 282 31.63 1.51 9.87
N TYR A 283 31.63 0.21 10.05
CA TYR A 283 30.77 -0.52 10.98
C TYR A 283 31.50 -0.82 12.29
N ILE A 284 30.82 -0.64 13.42
CA ILE A 284 31.33 -1.03 14.75
C ILE A 284 31.08 -2.52 14.96
N THR A 285 32.14 -3.31 14.96
CA THR A 285 32.11 -4.76 15.23
C THR A 285 32.18 -5.04 16.72
N GLY A 286 31.82 -6.26 17.11
CA GLY A 286 31.90 -6.73 18.49
C GLY A 286 30.70 -7.63 18.83
N ASN A 287 30.89 -8.46 19.82
CA ASN A 287 29.91 -9.45 20.24
C ASN A 287 29.10 -8.93 21.45
N ALA A 288 27.78 -9.08 21.42
CA ALA A 288 26.98 -8.93 22.63
C ALA A 288 27.29 -10.05 23.62
N LYS A 289 27.10 -9.80 24.89
CA LYS A 289 27.32 -10.84 25.93
C LYS A 289 26.29 -11.96 25.75
N PRO A 290 26.72 -13.23 25.94
CA PRO A 290 25.83 -14.38 25.88
C PRO A 290 24.70 -14.30 26.92
N LEU A 291 23.50 -14.66 26.56
CA LEU A 291 22.32 -14.68 27.44
C LEU A 291 21.81 -16.10 27.72
N ASP A 292 22.23 -17.11 26.98
CA ASP A 292 21.91 -18.53 27.17
C ASP A 292 22.60 -19.02 28.48
N ALA A 293 21.88 -18.90 29.61
CA ALA A 293 22.41 -19.17 30.93
C ALA A 293 22.36 -20.66 31.27
N ASP A 294 21.44 -21.42 30.72
CA ASP A 294 21.32 -22.86 30.98
C ASP A 294 22.04 -23.72 29.91
N GLY A 295 22.50 -23.11 28.82
CA GLY A 295 23.31 -23.75 27.79
C GLY A 295 22.53 -24.67 26.86
N ASP A 296 21.24 -24.41 26.67
CA ASP A 296 20.36 -25.20 25.79
C ASP A 296 20.47 -24.81 24.29
N GLY A 297 21.16 -23.70 23.99
CA GLY A 297 21.39 -23.19 22.63
C GLY A 297 20.28 -22.25 22.12
N SER A 298 19.40 -21.80 22.99
CA SER A 298 18.39 -20.77 22.75
C SER A 298 18.40 -19.70 23.84
N ILE A 299 17.73 -18.58 23.62
CA ILE A 299 17.53 -17.54 24.64
C ILE A 299 16.03 -17.47 24.91
N SER A 300 15.63 -17.96 26.08
CA SER A 300 14.25 -17.87 26.53
C SER A 300 13.85 -16.44 26.89
N HIS A 301 12.55 -16.12 26.89
CA HIS A 301 12.04 -14.84 27.36
C HIS A 301 12.52 -14.49 28.78
N PHE A 302 12.62 -15.48 29.68
CA PHE A 302 13.05 -15.26 31.06
C PHE A 302 14.54 -14.93 31.17
N GLU A 303 15.43 -15.54 30.40
CA GLU A 303 16.84 -15.21 30.35
C GLU A 303 17.07 -13.82 29.79
N TYR A 304 16.30 -13.45 28.77
CA TYR A 304 16.31 -12.13 28.15
C TYR A 304 15.95 -11.03 29.16
N PHE A 305 14.85 -11.20 29.91
CA PHE A 305 14.46 -10.27 30.96
C PHE A 305 15.44 -10.22 32.14
N ALA A 306 16.01 -11.38 32.56
CA ALA A 306 16.97 -11.43 33.64
C ALA A 306 18.25 -10.63 33.37
N ALA A 307 18.59 -10.41 32.11
CA ALA A 307 19.80 -9.72 31.68
C ALA A 307 19.74 -8.19 31.82
N ASN A 308 18.56 -7.61 32.06
CA ASN A 308 18.32 -6.16 32.20
C ASN A 308 18.98 -5.32 31.10
N LEU A 309 18.69 -5.68 29.84
CA LEU A 309 19.24 -5.05 28.63
C LEU A 309 18.45 -3.86 28.14
N PHE A 310 17.32 -3.57 28.76
CA PHE A 310 16.43 -2.47 28.43
C PHE A 310 16.55 -1.40 29.51
N VAL A 311 16.89 -0.18 29.12
CA VAL A 311 17.10 0.93 30.05
C VAL A 311 16.41 2.19 29.54
N GLU A 312 15.64 2.82 30.42
CA GLU A 312 14.96 4.08 30.12
C GLU A 312 15.90 5.25 30.42
N VAL A 313 16.15 6.09 29.42
CA VAL A 313 17.13 7.19 29.48
C VAL A 313 16.59 8.47 28.83
N ASP A 314 17.18 9.61 29.23
CA ASP A 314 17.05 10.88 28.51
C ASP A 314 18.29 11.06 27.61
N PRO A 315 18.16 11.00 26.27
CA PRO A 315 19.31 11.06 25.37
C PRO A 315 20.09 12.37 25.41
N LEU A 316 19.44 13.48 25.83
CA LEU A 316 20.09 14.79 25.94
C LEU A 316 21.06 14.91 27.13
N THR A 317 20.87 14.09 28.14
CA THR A 317 21.62 14.10 29.38
C THR A 317 22.42 12.84 29.66
N GLU A 318 22.12 11.75 28.94
CA GLU A 318 22.79 10.45 29.13
C GLU A 318 24.30 10.54 28.83
N ASP A 319 25.12 10.07 29.75
CA ASP A 319 26.58 10.06 29.66
C ASP A 319 27.17 8.63 29.74
N GLY A 320 26.33 7.60 29.67
CA GLY A 320 26.67 6.20 29.77
C GLY A 320 26.58 5.63 31.18
N SER A 321 26.29 6.46 32.17
CA SER A 321 26.26 6.00 33.58
C SER A 321 25.03 5.14 33.92
N SER A 322 23.97 5.20 33.08
CA SER A 322 22.77 4.40 33.24
C SER A 322 22.87 3.01 32.62
N PHE A 323 23.86 2.78 31.74
CA PHE A 323 24.02 1.49 31.06
C PHE A 323 24.72 0.46 31.94
N SER A 324 24.20 -0.77 31.94
CA SER A 324 24.85 -1.86 32.61
C SER A 324 26.03 -2.43 31.79
N ASP A 325 26.97 -3.10 32.48
CA ASP A 325 28.06 -3.80 31.78
C ASP A 325 27.53 -4.87 30.81
N ASP A 326 26.30 -5.36 30.96
CA ASP A 326 25.69 -6.37 30.10
C ASP A 326 25.20 -5.78 28.76
N MET A 327 25.00 -4.47 28.67
CA MET A 327 24.69 -3.77 27.44
C MET A 327 25.91 -3.51 26.56
N ALA A 328 27.11 -3.55 27.09
CA ALA A 328 28.34 -3.28 26.35
C ALA A 328 28.73 -4.46 25.44
N LEU A 329 29.22 -4.15 24.25
CA LEU A 329 29.88 -5.13 23.38
C LEU A 329 31.23 -5.53 23.94
N VAL A 330 31.69 -6.74 23.62
CA VAL A 330 33.05 -7.26 23.87
C VAL A 330 33.78 -7.43 22.54
N ASP A 331 35.13 -7.42 22.58
CA ASP A 331 35.99 -7.53 21.38
C ASP A 331 35.68 -6.49 20.31
N VAL A 332 35.43 -5.26 20.74
CA VAL A 332 35.04 -4.12 19.88
C VAL A 332 36.15 -3.76 18.88
N GLY A 333 35.77 -3.57 17.64
CA GLY A 333 36.62 -3.11 16.53
C GLY A 333 35.80 -2.39 15.47
N THR A 334 36.38 -2.21 14.28
CA THR A 334 35.70 -1.64 13.13
C THR A 334 35.97 -2.46 11.88
N ALA A 335 35.01 -2.47 10.94
CA ALA A 335 35.16 -3.10 9.63
C ALA A 335 34.39 -2.29 8.55
N GLN A 336 34.75 -2.48 7.29
CA GLN A 336 33.96 -2.00 6.17
C GLN A 336 32.80 -2.95 5.93
N LEU A 337 31.57 -2.47 6.00
CA LEU A 337 30.36 -3.27 5.80
C LEU A 337 29.94 -3.28 4.33
N GLY A 338 29.67 -4.45 3.76
CA GLY A 338 29.06 -4.59 2.45
C GLY A 338 27.57 -4.23 2.48
N ARG A 339 27.05 -3.59 1.45
CA ARG A 339 25.62 -3.29 1.34
C ARG A 339 24.74 -4.54 1.26
N ASP A 340 25.30 -5.67 0.87
CA ASP A 340 24.65 -6.98 0.84
C ASP A 340 24.55 -7.68 2.21
N GLN A 341 25.25 -7.14 3.22
CA GLN A 341 25.28 -7.66 4.59
C GLN A 341 24.25 -6.91 5.45
N THR A 342 23.11 -7.51 5.69
CA THR A 342 21.99 -6.93 6.41
C THR A 342 21.46 -7.88 7.50
N LEU A 343 20.51 -7.43 8.28
CA LEU A 343 19.86 -8.19 9.36
C LEU A 343 18.90 -9.26 8.81
N ILE A 344 19.39 -10.17 7.99
CA ILE A 344 18.67 -11.35 7.53
C ILE A 344 19.43 -12.60 7.95
N ALA A 345 18.76 -13.58 8.54
CA ALA A 345 19.29 -14.90 8.85
C ALA A 345 18.75 -15.95 7.87
N ALA A 346 19.45 -17.08 7.77
CA ALA A 346 19.05 -18.16 6.87
C ALA A 346 17.77 -18.92 7.33
N ASP A 347 17.31 -18.69 8.57
CA ASP A 347 16.10 -19.26 9.14
C ASP A 347 15.00 -18.21 9.36
N ASP A 348 15.14 -17.02 8.79
CA ASP A 348 14.07 -16.04 8.73
C ASP A 348 12.95 -16.53 7.81
N VAL A 349 11.71 -16.18 8.15
CA VAL A 349 10.51 -16.62 7.43
C VAL A 349 9.65 -15.41 7.13
N LEU A 350 9.12 -15.34 5.91
CA LEU A 350 8.06 -14.44 5.52
C LEU A 350 7.17 -15.16 4.51
N GLU A 351 6.16 -15.83 5.03
CA GLU A 351 5.19 -16.60 4.25
C GLU A 351 3.85 -15.88 4.22
N ASN A 352 3.24 -15.76 3.03
CA ASN A 352 1.95 -15.12 2.86
C ASN A 352 1.09 -15.86 1.84
N GLU A 353 -0.20 -15.98 2.15
CA GLU A 353 -1.21 -16.48 1.23
C GLU A 353 -2.41 -15.55 1.22
N VAL A 354 -2.78 -15.05 0.03
CA VAL A 354 -3.89 -14.12 -0.14
C VAL A 354 -4.82 -14.64 -1.22
N THR A 355 -6.12 -14.74 -0.90
CA THR A 355 -7.17 -15.11 -1.85
C THR A 355 -8.19 -13.98 -1.94
N THR A 356 -8.34 -13.39 -3.12
CA THR A 356 -9.34 -12.35 -3.40
C THR A 356 -10.38 -12.91 -4.37
N LEU A 357 -11.66 -12.73 -4.07
CA LEU A 357 -12.78 -13.12 -4.94
C LEU A 357 -13.75 -11.95 -5.09
N TYR A 358 -14.35 -11.82 -6.26
CA TYR A 358 -15.42 -10.86 -6.51
C TYR A 358 -16.53 -11.41 -7.38
N PHE A 359 -17.73 -10.86 -7.18
CA PHE A 359 -18.90 -11.16 -7.99
C PHE A 359 -19.80 -9.92 -8.05
N ASP A 360 -19.89 -9.30 -9.25
CA ASP A 360 -20.70 -8.11 -9.48
C ASP A 360 -21.89 -8.49 -10.35
N MET A 361 -23.07 -7.97 -10.00
CA MET A 361 -24.27 -8.00 -10.83
C MET A 361 -24.67 -6.57 -11.20
N ILE A 362 -24.83 -6.30 -12.48
CA ILE A 362 -25.17 -4.98 -12.99
C ILE A 362 -26.48 -5.09 -13.75
N TYR A 363 -27.51 -4.43 -13.21
CA TYR A 363 -28.84 -4.38 -13.83
C TYR A 363 -29.09 -2.99 -14.39
N TYR A 364 -29.39 -2.92 -15.69
CA TYR A 364 -29.69 -1.71 -16.42
C TYR A 364 -31.21 -1.58 -16.60
N ALA A 365 -31.82 -0.66 -15.84
CA ALA A 365 -33.20 -0.22 -16.04
C ALA A 365 -33.22 1.05 -16.90
N ASP A 366 -34.42 1.53 -17.27
CA ASP A 366 -34.54 2.66 -18.18
C ASP A 366 -33.82 3.94 -17.72
N GLU A 367 -33.88 4.25 -16.42
CA GLU A 367 -33.29 5.45 -15.82
C GLU A 367 -32.28 5.12 -14.72
N TRP A 368 -32.06 3.82 -14.41
CA TRP A 368 -31.24 3.39 -13.31
C TRP A 368 -30.24 2.30 -13.74
N GLU A 369 -29.03 2.44 -13.29
CA GLU A 369 -28.08 1.36 -13.18
C GLU A 369 -28.04 0.89 -11.71
N ILE A 370 -28.23 -0.39 -11.48
CA ILE A 370 -28.17 -0.99 -10.15
C ILE A 370 -27.03 -2.01 -10.17
N LYS A 371 -25.97 -1.72 -9.45
CA LYS A 371 -24.81 -2.61 -9.31
C LYS A 371 -24.79 -3.19 -7.90
N ASN A 372 -24.85 -4.51 -7.78
CA ASN A 372 -24.46 -5.21 -6.57
C ASN A 372 -23.01 -5.67 -6.71
N GLN A 373 -22.17 -5.34 -5.75
CA GLN A 373 -20.76 -5.65 -5.74
C GLN A 373 -20.44 -6.47 -4.49
N PHE A 374 -20.09 -7.74 -4.69
CA PHE A 374 -19.66 -8.65 -3.64
C PHE A 374 -18.13 -8.84 -3.71
N PHE A 375 -17.48 -8.80 -2.56
CA PHE A 375 -16.04 -8.96 -2.40
C PHE A 375 -15.72 -9.85 -1.21
N TYR A 376 -14.72 -10.70 -1.39
CA TYR A 376 -14.13 -11.53 -0.36
C TYR A 376 -12.61 -11.50 -0.48
N GLU A 377 -11.91 -11.34 0.65
CA GLU A 377 -10.47 -11.51 0.71
C GLU A 377 -10.10 -12.23 2.00
N SER A 378 -9.20 -13.22 1.91
CA SER A 378 -8.53 -13.83 3.06
C SER A 378 -7.04 -13.59 2.98
N TYR A 379 -6.41 -13.49 4.14
CA TYR A 379 -4.99 -13.21 4.31
C TYR A 379 -4.43 -14.05 5.45
N GLU A 380 -3.45 -14.90 5.13
CA GLU A 380 -2.64 -15.65 6.08
C GLU A 380 -1.18 -15.18 5.98
N ASN A 381 -0.55 -14.96 7.12
CA ASN A 381 0.84 -14.48 7.22
C ASN A 381 1.58 -15.18 8.34
N LEU A 382 2.85 -15.48 8.12
CA LEU A 382 3.86 -15.80 9.15
C LEU A 382 5.13 -15.01 8.86
N ASN A 383 5.61 -14.26 9.85
CA ASN A 383 6.81 -13.46 9.77
C ASN A 383 7.71 -13.73 10.98
N GLU A 384 8.97 -14.11 10.76
CA GLU A 384 9.95 -14.44 11.78
C GLU A 384 11.33 -13.89 11.40
N ASN A 385 11.93 -13.07 12.25
CA ASN A 385 13.12 -12.31 11.91
C ASN A 385 14.30 -12.51 12.86
N ALA A 386 15.49 -12.31 12.34
CA ALA A 386 16.76 -12.45 13.02
C ALA A 386 16.97 -11.49 14.20
N TYR A 387 16.23 -10.40 14.25
CA TYR A 387 16.31 -9.38 15.29
C TYR A 387 15.34 -9.59 16.46
N GLY A 388 14.57 -10.67 16.45
CA GLY A 388 13.71 -11.04 17.57
C GLY A 388 12.24 -10.67 17.39
N PHE A 389 11.83 -10.26 16.18
CA PHE A 389 10.44 -10.03 15.82
C PHE A 389 9.81 -11.31 15.26
N SER A 390 8.60 -11.60 15.69
CA SER A 390 7.73 -12.57 15.02
C SER A 390 6.29 -12.11 15.03
N GLN A 391 5.55 -12.52 13.99
CA GLN A 391 4.18 -12.09 13.76
C GLN A 391 3.42 -13.13 12.95
N PHE A 392 2.11 -13.25 13.21
CA PHE A 392 1.21 -13.94 12.31
C PHE A 392 -0.12 -13.20 12.18
N HIS A 393 -0.77 -13.38 11.05
CA HIS A 393 -2.14 -12.94 10.80
C HIS A 393 -2.93 -14.07 10.14
N ASP A 394 -4.18 -14.22 10.57
CA ASP A 394 -5.22 -15.01 9.91
C ASP A 394 -6.49 -14.14 9.89
N ALA A 395 -6.81 -13.58 8.74
CA ALA A 395 -7.90 -12.62 8.64
C ALA A 395 -8.69 -12.80 7.35
N TYR A 396 -9.98 -12.47 7.39
CA TYR A 396 -10.77 -12.35 6.17
C TYR A 396 -11.77 -11.21 6.24
N VAL A 397 -12.15 -10.73 5.06
CA VAL A 397 -13.18 -9.71 4.90
C VAL A 397 -14.22 -10.15 3.89
N ILE A 398 -15.49 -9.84 4.19
CA ILE A 398 -16.60 -9.96 3.26
C ILE A 398 -17.27 -8.58 3.15
N GLU A 399 -17.38 -8.07 1.94
CA GLU A 399 -18.11 -6.83 1.68
C GLU A 399 -19.18 -7.07 0.63
N ASP A 400 -20.38 -6.52 0.87
CA ASP A 400 -21.46 -6.47 -0.11
C ASP A 400 -22.03 -5.05 -0.13
N LYS A 401 -22.05 -4.43 -1.30
CA LYS A 401 -22.66 -3.11 -1.49
C LYS A 401 -23.52 -3.07 -2.72
N VAL A 402 -24.61 -2.30 -2.62
CA VAL A 402 -25.49 -2.04 -3.76
C VAL A 402 -25.37 -0.56 -4.12
N ILE A 403 -25.09 -0.28 -5.38
CA ILE A 403 -25.00 1.08 -5.90
C ILE A 403 -26.19 1.30 -6.82
N PHE A 404 -27.01 2.28 -6.49
CA PHE A 404 -28.09 2.79 -7.36
C PHE A 404 -27.60 4.07 -8.01
N ALA A 405 -27.42 4.05 -9.33
CA ALA A 405 -26.96 5.20 -10.10
C ALA A 405 -28.02 5.64 -11.08
N THR A 406 -28.18 6.96 -11.24
CA THR A 406 -29.10 7.56 -12.23
C THR A 406 -28.53 8.88 -12.72
N GLU A 407 -28.96 9.27 -13.92
CA GLU A 407 -28.55 10.49 -14.60
C GLU A 407 -29.75 11.36 -14.95
N TYR A 408 -29.56 12.66 -14.92
CA TYR A 408 -30.52 13.65 -15.38
C TYR A 408 -29.84 14.63 -16.32
N GLU A 409 -30.39 14.83 -17.52
CA GLU A 409 -29.85 15.76 -18.51
C GLU A 409 -30.92 16.79 -18.89
N SER A 410 -30.51 18.05 -18.91
CA SER A 410 -31.30 19.16 -19.44
C SER A 410 -30.41 20.07 -20.29
N ASP A 411 -31.01 21.08 -20.95
CA ASP A 411 -30.26 22.04 -21.79
C ASP A 411 -29.12 22.77 -21.04
N SER A 412 -29.12 22.81 -19.72
CA SER A 412 -28.15 23.59 -18.93
C SER A 412 -27.42 22.80 -17.85
N LEU A 413 -27.83 21.57 -17.55
CA LEU A 413 -27.32 20.76 -16.45
C LEU A 413 -27.31 19.30 -16.82
N PHE A 414 -26.14 18.66 -16.67
CA PHE A 414 -25.97 17.22 -16.56
C PHE A 414 -25.73 16.88 -15.07
N ALA A 415 -26.50 15.97 -14.51
CA ALA A 415 -26.44 15.58 -13.14
C ALA A 415 -26.41 14.07 -13.01
N GLN A 416 -25.44 13.54 -12.23
CA GLN A 416 -25.33 12.15 -11.86
C GLN A 416 -25.57 12.00 -10.37
N PHE A 417 -26.28 10.94 -9.97
CA PHE A 417 -26.60 10.65 -8.59
C PHE A 417 -26.28 9.20 -8.29
N GLN A 418 -25.72 8.93 -7.12
CA GLN A 418 -25.50 7.60 -6.59
C GLN A 418 -25.98 7.51 -5.17
N PHE A 419 -26.53 6.34 -4.80
CA PHE A 419 -26.90 5.97 -3.45
C PHE A 419 -26.43 4.55 -3.20
N SER A 420 -25.73 4.33 -2.06
CA SER A 420 -25.10 3.02 -1.81
C SER A 420 -25.21 2.61 -0.35
N PRO A 421 -26.07 1.65 0.01
CA PRO A 421 -25.94 0.90 1.25
C PRO A 421 -24.85 -0.15 1.10
N SER A 422 -24.12 -0.41 2.19
CA SER A 422 -23.07 -1.41 2.25
C SER A 422 -23.01 -2.12 3.61
N ILE A 423 -22.49 -3.34 3.58
CA ILE A 423 -22.16 -4.15 4.75
C ILE A 423 -20.77 -4.72 4.56
N ARG A 424 -19.90 -4.58 5.56
CA ARG A 424 -18.56 -5.16 5.59
C ARG A 424 -18.37 -5.87 6.92
N TYR A 425 -18.01 -7.13 6.86
CA TYR A 425 -17.65 -7.95 8.00
C TYR A 425 -16.18 -8.34 7.90
N THR A 426 -15.45 -8.14 8.98
CA THR A 426 -14.04 -8.51 9.10
C THR A 426 -13.87 -9.41 10.31
N ASP A 427 -13.09 -10.45 10.16
CA ASP A 427 -12.72 -11.41 11.19
C ASP A 427 -11.19 -11.50 11.21
N PHE A 428 -10.59 -11.55 12.40
CA PHE A 428 -9.14 -11.56 12.53
C PHE A 428 -8.67 -12.37 13.74
N GLU A 429 -7.54 -13.03 13.57
CA GLU A 429 -6.68 -13.54 14.62
C GLU A 429 -5.25 -13.10 14.32
N SER A 430 -4.60 -12.41 15.23
CA SER A 430 -3.26 -11.90 15.04
C SER A 430 -2.46 -11.95 16.31
N GLY A 431 -1.14 -12.14 16.18
CA GLY A 431 -0.22 -12.03 17.29
C GLY A 431 1.12 -11.51 16.79
N ASP A 432 1.71 -10.61 17.55
CA ASP A 432 3.05 -10.10 17.30
C ASP A 432 3.91 -10.08 18.56
N ASP A 433 5.21 -9.95 18.36
CA ASP A 433 6.21 -10.12 19.37
C ASP A 433 7.35 -9.12 19.13
N PHE A 434 7.14 -7.86 19.54
CA PHE A 434 8.04 -6.73 19.24
C PHE A 434 8.73 -6.13 20.48
N ILE A 435 8.20 -6.32 21.70
CA ILE A 435 8.68 -5.59 22.91
C ILE A 435 10.17 -5.81 23.20
N ASN A 436 10.72 -6.94 22.78
CA ASN A 436 12.11 -7.31 23.01
C ASN A 436 12.92 -7.52 21.73
N GLU A 437 12.69 -6.70 20.73
CA GLU A 437 13.54 -6.61 19.56
C GLU A 437 14.84 -5.90 19.94
N PHE A 438 15.99 -6.53 19.62
CA PHE A 438 17.30 -5.92 19.84
C PHE A 438 18.12 -5.99 18.56
N PHE A 439 17.98 -4.98 17.73
CA PHE A 439 18.64 -4.90 16.42
C PHE A 439 20.16 -4.90 16.53
N ASP A 440 20.73 -4.24 17.52
CA ASP A 440 22.15 -3.94 17.60
C ASP A 440 23.02 -5.08 18.16
N ARG A 441 22.41 -6.11 18.76
CA ARG A 441 23.17 -7.22 19.35
C ARG A 441 23.96 -8.02 18.33
N ARG A 442 23.43 -8.22 17.12
CA ARG A 442 24.08 -8.99 16.07
C ARG A 442 25.21 -8.20 15.41
N ASP A 443 26.39 -8.84 15.26
CA ASP A 443 27.48 -8.36 14.39
C ASP A 443 27.25 -8.82 12.96
N LEU A 444 26.98 -7.87 12.04
CA LEU A 444 26.69 -8.16 10.63
C LEU A 444 27.90 -8.66 9.84
N THR A 445 29.10 -8.58 10.39
CA THR A 445 30.32 -9.11 9.74
C THR A 445 30.48 -10.61 9.93
N GLY A 446 29.74 -11.18 10.90
CA GLY A 446 29.70 -12.61 11.22
C GLY A 446 28.44 -13.33 10.70
N PRO A 447 28.42 -14.68 10.84
CA PRO A 447 27.20 -15.45 10.56
C PRO A 447 26.14 -15.17 11.62
N SER A 448 24.86 -15.25 11.24
CA SER A 448 23.75 -15.25 12.21
C SER A 448 23.72 -16.57 12.99
N THR A 449 23.33 -16.48 14.28
CA THR A 449 23.14 -17.63 15.18
C THR A 449 21.81 -17.52 15.91
N ALA A 450 21.32 -18.62 16.46
CA ALA A 450 20.11 -18.62 17.29
C ALA A 450 20.27 -17.77 18.58
N LEU A 451 21.51 -17.49 18.99
CA LEU A 451 21.83 -16.68 20.18
C LEU A 451 21.89 -15.16 19.90
N ASP A 452 21.66 -14.73 18.68
CA ASP A 452 21.56 -13.31 18.33
C ASP A 452 20.20 -12.71 18.75
N ARG A 453 19.20 -13.56 18.94
CA ARG A 453 17.83 -13.19 19.31
C ARG A 453 17.27 -14.13 20.39
N ARG A 454 16.21 -13.71 21.06
CA ARG A 454 15.43 -14.62 21.90
C ARG A 454 14.57 -15.59 21.08
N LEU A 455 14.05 -16.62 21.71
CA LEU A 455 13.07 -17.52 21.11
C LEU A 455 11.80 -16.73 20.75
N LEU A 456 11.39 -16.84 19.50
CA LEU A 456 10.25 -16.11 18.96
C LEU A 456 8.92 -16.66 19.50
N ALA A 457 7.94 -15.77 19.73
CA ALA A 457 6.65 -16.17 20.28
C ALA A 457 5.90 -17.15 19.36
N THR A 458 5.98 -16.97 18.04
CA THR A 458 5.40 -17.89 17.04
C THR A 458 5.96 -19.31 17.15
N ARG A 459 7.24 -19.47 17.47
CA ARG A 459 7.90 -20.77 17.67
C ARG A 459 7.64 -21.35 19.07
N ALA A 460 7.51 -20.47 20.07
CA ALA A 460 7.22 -20.87 21.44
C ALA A 460 5.73 -21.17 21.69
N GLY A 461 4.84 -20.56 20.91
CA GLY A 461 3.40 -20.59 21.11
C GLY A 461 2.94 -19.78 22.34
N PHE A 462 3.78 -18.82 22.79
CA PHE A 462 3.52 -18.02 23.97
C PHE A 462 4.53 -16.84 24.01
N GLY A 463 4.20 -15.80 24.77
CA GLY A 463 5.10 -14.67 24.99
C GLY A 463 4.95 -13.57 23.94
N TYR A 464 3.80 -13.49 23.31
CA TYR A 464 3.47 -12.39 22.41
C TYR A 464 3.42 -11.04 23.15
N SER A 465 3.76 -9.98 22.46
CA SER A 465 3.54 -8.61 22.90
C SER A 465 2.06 -8.29 22.87
N ASN A 466 1.42 -8.52 21.71
CA ASN A 466 -0.01 -8.43 21.47
C ASN A 466 -0.53 -9.75 20.88
N TYR A 467 -1.75 -10.11 21.22
CA TYR A 467 -2.45 -11.25 20.62
C TYR A 467 -3.94 -11.02 20.75
N ASP A 468 -4.64 -10.88 19.66
CA ASP A 468 -6.06 -10.58 19.65
C ASP A 468 -6.82 -11.44 18.65
N VAL A 469 -8.01 -11.88 19.06
CA VAL A 469 -8.99 -12.59 18.24
C VAL A 469 -10.28 -11.79 18.27
N GLY A 470 -10.75 -11.38 17.11
CA GLY A 470 -11.92 -10.52 17.08
C GLY A 470 -12.60 -10.43 15.74
N ASN A 471 -13.64 -9.62 15.71
CA ASN A 471 -14.37 -9.31 14.50
C ASN A 471 -15.06 -7.96 14.61
N TYR A 472 -15.38 -7.38 13.48
CA TYR A 472 -16.21 -6.18 13.43
C TYR A 472 -17.12 -6.15 12.22
N LEU A 473 -18.30 -5.51 12.42
CA LEU A 473 -19.32 -5.31 11.41
C LEU A 473 -19.48 -3.81 11.16
N ASN A 474 -19.18 -3.37 9.93
CA ASN A 474 -19.46 -2.01 9.46
C ASN A 474 -20.73 -2.01 8.59
N LEU A 475 -21.70 -1.18 8.97
CA LEU A 475 -22.89 -0.87 8.20
C LEU A 475 -22.81 0.56 7.71
N GLY A 476 -22.86 0.75 6.39
CA GLY A 476 -22.70 2.08 5.80
C GLY A 476 -23.82 2.45 4.83
N VAL A 477 -24.06 3.75 4.69
CA VAL A 477 -24.93 4.28 3.66
C VAL A 477 -24.33 5.57 3.10
N ALA A 478 -24.17 5.64 1.77
CA ALA A 478 -23.59 6.77 1.08
C ALA A 478 -24.53 7.36 0.02
N ALA A 479 -24.40 8.66 -0.21
CA ALA A 479 -25.04 9.36 -1.31
C ALA A 479 -24.04 10.31 -1.96
N MET A 480 -24.00 10.31 -3.29
CA MET A 480 -23.10 11.14 -4.10
C MET A 480 -23.86 11.84 -5.22
N THR A 481 -23.41 13.03 -5.59
CA THR A 481 -23.88 13.72 -6.80
C THR A 481 -22.76 14.46 -7.50
N ASP A 482 -22.76 14.40 -8.84
CA ASP A 482 -21.94 15.23 -9.72
C ASP A 482 -22.88 16.11 -10.59
N LEU A 483 -22.71 17.41 -10.48
CA LEU A 483 -23.52 18.41 -11.17
C LEU A 483 -22.62 19.19 -12.12
N THR A 484 -22.82 19.04 -13.42
CA THR A 484 -22.04 19.73 -14.47
C THR A 484 -22.96 20.65 -15.28
N TRP A 485 -22.68 21.96 -15.25
CA TRP A 485 -23.42 22.96 -16.00
C TRP A 485 -22.76 23.30 -17.34
N GLU A 486 -23.55 23.59 -18.36
CA GLU A 486 -23.03 24.01 -19.66
C GLU A 486 -22.10 25.23 -19.62
N ASN A 487 -22.28 26.10 -18.63
CA ASN A 487 -21.41 27.27 -18.45
C ASN A 487 -20.03 26.98 -17.82
N GLY A 488 -19.67 25.70 -17.71
CA GLY A 488 -18.35 25.25 -17.26
C GLY A 488 -18.22 24.98 -15.75
N TRP A 489 -19.23 25.28 -14.93
CA TRP A 489 -19.19 24.91 -13.51
C TRP A 489 -19.45 23.42 -13.32
N ASN A 490 -18.73 22.84 -12.36
CA ASN A 490 -18.97 21.50 -11.85
C ASN A 490 -18.93 21.49 -10.33
N VAL A 491 -19.83 20.72 -9.70
CA VAL A 491 -19.89 20.53 -8.25
C VAL A 491 -20.09 19.05 -7.97
N VAL A 492 -19.21 18.48 -7.11
CA VAL A 492 -19.32 17.10 -6.61
C VAL A 492 -19.54 17.15 -5.10
N LEU A 493 -20.61 16.51 -4.63
CA LEU A 493 -20.95 16.39 -3.21
C LEU A 493 -21.10 14.93 -2.83
N GLY A 494 -20.59 14.56 -1.67
CA GLY A 494 -20.71 13.24 -1.10
C GLY A 494 -20.97 13.28 0.40
N LEU A 495 -21.77 12.34 0.89
CA LEU A 495 -22.05 12.13 2.29
C LEU A 495 -22.18 10.64 2.57
N ARG A 496 -21.61 10.18 3.67
CA ARG A 496 -21.72 8.80 4.14
C ARG A 496 -21.87 8.78 5.68
N TYR A 497 -22.68 7.86 6.15
CA TYR A 497 -22.77 7.48 7.55
C TYR A 497 -22.37 6.01 7.69
N ASP A 498 -21.54 5.73 8.67
CA ASP A 498 -21.09 4.40 9.05
C ASP A 498 -21.37 4.14 10.52
N SER A 499 -21.71 2.89 10.81
CA SER A 499 -21.84 2.36 12.18
C SER A 499 -21.00 1.08 12.26
N VAL A 500 -20.03 1.03 13.18
CA VAL A 500 -19.11 -0.08 13.38
C VAL A 500 -19.33 -0.68 14.78
N ASP A 501 -19.52 -2.00 14.80
CA ASP A 501 -19.70 -2.80 16.01
C ASP A 501 -18.52 -3.78 16.10
N VAL A 502 -17.69 -3.68 17.13
CA VAL A 502 -16.44 -4.43 17.30
C VAL A 502 -16.47 -5.27 18.56
N GLU A 503 -15.91 -6.47 18.49
CA GLU A 503 -15.56 -7.33 19.63
C GLU A 503 -14.14 -7.89 19.42
N SER A 504 -13.28 -7.73 20.43
CA SER A 504 -11.91 -8.28 20.43
C SER A 504 -11.60 -8.91 21.77
N THR A 505 -10.80 -9.97 21.75
CA THR A 505 -10.40 -10.73 22.95
C THR A 505 -8.92 -11.05 22.89
N THR A 506 -8.19 -10.69 23.95
CA THR A 506 -6.84 -11.20 24.23
C THR A 506 -6.97 -12.44 25.10
N PRO A 507 -6.60 -13.66 24.62
CA PRO A 507 -6.68 -14.89 25.41
C PRO A 507 -5.71 -14.87 26.59
N GLY A 508 -6.14 -15.43 27.72
CA GLY A 508 -5.30 -15.50 28.92
C GLY A 508 -4.07 -16.37 28.76
N GLY A 509 -2.93 -15.94 29.33
CA GLY A 509 -1.70 -16.71 29.41
C GLY A 509 -0.90 -16.80 28.11
N ILE A 510 -1.29 -16.08 27.06
CA ILE A 510 -0.62 -16.12 25.75
C ILE A 510 0.36 -14.94 25.58
N THR A 511 0.03 -13.78 26.13
CA THR A 511 0.89 -12.61 26.08
C THR A 511 1.90 -12.60 27.22
N LEU A 512 3.02 -11.92 27.00
CA LEU A 512 4.16 -11.91 27.92
C LEU A 512 3.83 -11.29 29.29
N PHE A 513 3.02 -10.23 29.29
CA PHE A 513 2.63 -9.48 30.49
C PHE A 513 1.15 -9.64 30.86
N GLY A 514 0.41 -10.46 30.12
CA GLY A 514 -1.01 -10.69 30.33
C GLY A 514 -1.29 -11.58 31.56
N GLY A 515 -2.53 -11.52 32.04
CA GLY A 515 -3.04 -12.42 33.06
C GLY A 515 -3.42 -13.80 32.51
N ASP A 516 -3.80 -14.71 33.45
CA ASP A 516 -4.26 -16.06 33.08
C ASP A 516 -5.72 -16.08 32.57
N GLU A 517 -6.44 -14.99 32.63
CA GLU A 517 -7.85 -14.87 32.21
C GLU A 517 -7.96 -14.10 30.89
N ASP A 518 -8.93 -14.47 30.06
CA ASP A 518 -9.24 -13.74 28.83
C ASP A 518 -9.68 -12.31 29.13
N VAL A 519 -9.24 -11.37 28.33
CA VAL A 519 -9.67 -9.96 28.37
C VAL A 519 -10.45 -9.67 27.10
N THR A 520 -11.71 -9.27 27.23
CA THR A 520 -12.58 -8.96 26.09
C THR A 520 -13.05 -7.50 26.19
N ALA A 521 -13.03 -6.80 25.09
CA ALA A 521 -13.69 -5.50 24.92
C ALA A 521 -14.65 -5.53 23.74
N GLU A 522 -15.78 -4.84 23.90
CA GLU A 522 -16.79 -4.62 22.86
C GLU A 522 -17.24 -3.16 22.91
N ASP A 523 -17.42 -2.54 21.74
CA ASP A 523 -18.00 -1.21 21.64
C ASP A 523 -18.62 -0.99 20.26
N LYS A 524 -19.40 0.06 20.15
CA LYS A 524 -20.03 0.48 18.92
C LYS A 524 -19.88 1.97 18.70
N GLU A 525 -19.28 2.35 17.58
CA GLU A 525 -19.08 3.73 17.19
C GLU A 525 -19.70 4.06 15.84
N ASP A 526 -20.02 5.33 15.64
CA ASP A 526 -20.61 5.86 14.42
C ASP A 526 -19.74 6.99 13.88
N GLY A 527 -19.64 7.09 12.54
CA GLY A 527 -18.87 8.13 11.87
C GLY A 527 -19.57 8.70 10.65
N ILE A 528 -19.19 9.91 10.29
CA ILE A 528 -19.65 10.60 9.10
C ILE A 528 -18.45 10.94 8.23
N SER A 529 -18.55 10.62 6.93
CA SER A 529 -17.60 11.07 5.91
C SER A 529 -18.32 11.96 4.92
N TRP A 530 -17.68 13.05 4.48
CA TRP A 530 -18.24 13.91 3.45
C TRP A 530 -17.17 14.54 2.58
N ASN A 531 -17.54 14.90 1.36
CA ASN A 531 -16.74 15.73 0.48
C ASN A 531 -17.56 16.78 -0.23
N ALA A 532 -16.94 17.91 -0.52
CA ALA A 532 -17.47 18.96 -1.34
C ALA A 532 -16.37 19.49 -2.26
N SER A 533 -16.60 19.41 -3.57
CA SER A 533 -15.65 19.85 -4.57
C SER A 533 -16.34 20.77 -5.57
N VAL A 534 -15.63 21.79 -6.03
CA VAL A 534 -16.08 22.69 -7.08
C VAL A 534 -14.98 22.93 -8.09
N SER A 535 -15.30 22.90 -9.37
CA SER A 535 -14.39 23.27 -10.45
C SER A 535 -15.08 24.14 -11.51
N TYR A 536 -14.26 24.81 -12.31
CA TYR A 536 -14.73 25.65 -13.40
C TYR A 536 -13.89 25.45 -14.66
N LYS A 537 -14.49 24.94 -15.73
CA LYS A 537 -13.85 24.76 -17.03
C LYS A 537 -13.86 26.08 -17.80
N THR A 538 -12.69 26.68 -17.97
CA THR A 538 -12.56 27.95 -18.70
C THR A 538 -12.53 27.74 -20.21
N ASP A 539 -12.88 28.78 -20.99
CA ASP A 539 -12.84 28.73 -22.45
C ASP A 539 -11.44 28.48 -23.06
N PHE A 540 -10.40 28.68 -22.27
CA PHE A 540 -9.00 28.50 -22.71
C PHE A 540 -8.34 27.20 -22.19
N GLY A 541 -9.15 26.26 -21.65
CA GLY A 541 -8.72 24.89 -21.34
C GLY A 541 -8.16 24.68 -19.93
N LEU A 542 -8.17 25.69 -19.05
CA LEU A 542 -7.83 25.53 -17.63
C LEU A 542 -9.06 25.17 -16.81
N ILE A 543 -8.86 24.32 -15.79
CA ILE A 543 -9.89 23.87 -14.84
C ILE A 543 -9.36 24.06 -13.42
N PRO A 544 -9.49 25.27 -12.84
CA PRO A 544 -9.26 25.46 -11.40
C PRO A 544 -10.32 24.71 -10.59
N TYR A 545 -9.90 24.20 -9.41
CA TYR A 545 -10.79 23.47 -8.50
C TYR A 545 -10.41 23.68 -7.03
N ILE A 546 -11.37 23.42 -6.15
CA ILE A 546 -11.21 23.35 -4.71
C ILE A 546 -11.97 22.11 -4.22
N THR A 547 -11.37 21.36 -3.29
CA THR A 547 -11.96 20.21 -2.62
C THR A 547 -11.75 20.33 -1.12
N VAL A 548 -12.81 20.06 -0.35
CA VAL A 548 -12.80 19.91 1.10
C VAL A 548 -13.43 18.56 1.43
N ALA A 549 -12.80 17.80 2.30
CA ALA A 549 -13.32 16.49 2.71
C ALA A 549 -12.98 16.19 4.17
N GLU A 550 -13.88 15.45 4.81
CA GLU A 550 -13.67 14.82 6.10
C GLU A 550 -13.98 13.33 5.96
N GLN A 551 -13.09 12.49 6.46
CA GLN A 551 -13.17 11.04 6.30
C GLN A 551 -13.13 10.37 7.67
N ALA A 552 -14.11 9.54 7.94
CA ALA A 552 -14.08 8.61 9.06
C ALA A 552 -13.12 7.46 8.77
N THR A 553 -12.33 7.07 9.75
CA THR A 553 -11.29 6.04 9.64
C THR A 553 -11.43 5.03 10.76
N ILE A 554 -11.46 3.74 10.44
CA ILE A 554 -11.35 2.67 11.44
C ILE A 554 -9.87 2.51 11.80
N VAL A 555 -9.57 2.64 13.09
CA VAL A 555 -8.24 2.48 13.66
C VAL A 555 -7.94 0.99 13.78
N ALA A 556 -7.37 0.41 12.75
CA ALA A 556 -7.00 -1.01 12.69
C ALA A 556 -5.57 -1.16 12.19
N GLY A 557 -4.84 -2.14 12.71
CA GLY A 557 -3.49 -2.50 12.31
C GLY A 557 -3.45 -3.43 11.10
N GLN A 558 -2.29 -4.07 10.92
CA GLN A 558 -2.07 -5.08 9.89
C GLN A 558 -3.07 -6.22 10.03
N GLY A 559 -3.48 -6.84 8.89
CA GLY A 559 -4.48 -7.90 8.92
C GLY A 559 -5.83 -7.47 9.51
N ALA A 560 -6.09 -6.14 9.56
CA ALA A 560 -7.31 -5.55 10.10
C ALA A 560 -7.54 -5.77 11.62
N ASN A 561 -6.48 -6.02 12.37
CA ASN A 561 -6.50 -6.19 13.82
C ASN A 561 -6.99 -4.92 14.55
N ILE A 562 -7.80 -5.08 15.61
CA ILE A 562 -8.14 -4.03 16.57
C ILE A 562 -7.84 -4.56 17.97
N ASP A 563 -6.83 -3.96 18.62
CA ASP A 563 -6.40 -4.34 19.97
C ASP A 563 -7.49 -4.09 21.00
N VAL A 564 -7.65 -5.02 21.93
CA VAL A 564 -8.58 -4.91 23.07
C VAL A 564 -8.38 -3.60 23.84
N GLU A 565 -7.15 -3.15 24.00
CA GLU A 565 -6.83 -1.93 24.76
C GLU A 565 -7.29 -0.64 24.06
N ASN A 566 -7.38 -0.66 22.73
CA ASN A 566 -7.77 0.50 21.93
C ASN A 566 -9.29 0.71 21.89
N ILE A 567 -10.10 -0.34 22.04
CA ILE A 567 -11.56 -0.27 21.94
C ILE A 567 -12.17 0.76 22.91
N PRO A 568 -11.84 0.78 24.21
CA PRO A 568 -12.40 1.75 25.16
C PRO A 568 -11.95 3.19 24.92
N GLY A 569 -10.87 3.40 24.18
CA GLY A 569 -10.29 4.71 23.85
C GLY A 569 -10.86 5.36 22.60
N GLY A 570 -11.59 4.57 21.81
CA GLY A 570 -12.10 4.94 20.49
C GLY A 570 -11.29 4.28 19.37
N PHE A 571 -11.98 3.54 18.50
CA PHE A 571 -11.41 2.86 17.32
C PHE A 571 -11.89 3.48 16.01
N PHE A 572 -12.54 4.63 16.08
CA PHE A 572 -13.07 5.37 14.94
C PHE A 572 -12.64 6.83 15.04
N ASP A 573 -11.86 7.31 14.09
CA ASP A 573 -11.31 8.66 14.09
C ASP A 573 -11.66 9.40 12.80
N THR A 574 -11.37 10.69 12.73
CA THR A 574 -11.63 11.53 11.56
C THR A 574 -10.37 12.17 11.06
N SER A 575 -10.33 12.35 9.76
CA SER A 575 -9.25 13.01 9.04
C SER A 575 -9.80 14.05 8.09
N GLU A 576 -9.07 15.15 7.87
CA GLU A 576 -9.50 16.28 7.08
C GLU A 576 -8.59 16.55 5.88
N LEU A 577 -9.16 17.03 4.78
CA LEU A 577 -8.43 17.50 3.60
C LEU A 577 -8.95 18.85 3.14
N PHE A 578 -8.03 19.76 2.88
CA PHE A 578 -8.23 20.93 2.06
C PHE A 578 -7.28 20.90 0.87
N GLU A 579 -7.81 20.89 -0.36
CA GLU A 579 -7.01 20.87 -1.59
C GLU A 579 -7.55 21.89 -2.59
N TYR A 580 -6.66 22.62 -3.24
CA TYR A 580 -6.99 23.43 -4.39
C TYR A 580 -5.93 23.28 -5.48
N GLY A 581 -6.37 23.42 -6.73
CA GLY A 581 -5.45 23.21 -7.83
C GLY A 581 -6.00 23.70 -9.17
N VAL A 582 -5.23 23.42 -10.18
CA VAL A 582 -5.59 23.71 -11.57
C VAL A 582 -5.10 22.59 -12.48
N LYS A 583 -5.96 22.16 -13.38
CA LYS A 583 -5.62 21.22 -14.45
C LYS A 583 -5.81 21.87 -15.80
N GLY A 584 -5.16 21.35 -16.84
CA GLY A 584 -5.37 21.83 -18.18
C GLY A 584 -4.87 20.86 -19.24
N SER A 585 -5.53 20.86 -20.40
CA SER A 585 -5.11 20.17 -21.59
C SER A 585 -4.89 21.19 -22.71
N PHE A 586 -3.78 21.08 -23.42
CA PHE A 586 -3.29 22.04 -24.41
C PHE A 586 -2.74 21.31 -25.66
N LEU A 587 -2.46 22.08 -26.72
CA LEU A 587 -1.85 21.57 -27.96
C LEU A 587 -2.66 20.41 -28.60
N ASP A 588 -3.96 20.62 -28.76
CA ASP A 588 -4.91 19.61 -29.28
C ASP A 588 -4.86 18.33 -28.42
N ASP A 589 -4.97 18.50 -27.09
CA ASP A 589 -4.95 17.45 -26.07
C ASP A 589 -3.66 16.60 -26.03
N SER A 590 -2.55 17.06 -26.60
CA SER A 590 -1.27 16.38 -26.53
C SER A 590 -0.44 16.72 -25.28
N LEU A 591 -0.80 17.75 -24.54
CA LEU A 591 -0.13 18.22 -23.34
C LEU A 591 -1.13 18.34 -22.18
N TYR A 592 -0.94 17.55 -21.15
CA TYR A 592 -1.65 17.68 -19.88
C TYR A 592 -0.74 18.28 -18.80
N VAL A 593 -1.29 19.17 -17.99
CA VAL A 593 -0.60 19.78 -16.83
C VAL A 593 -1.56 19.83 -15.66
N ALA A 594 -1.09 19.48 -14.47
CA ALA A 594 -1.80 19.63 -13.21
C ALA A 594 -0.88 20.22 -12.14
N LEU A 595 -1.44 21.10 -11.32
CA LEU A 595 -0.81 21.65 -10.12
C LEU A 595 -1.82 21.59 -8.99
N SER A 596 -1.45 21.07 -7.84
CA SER A 596 -2.27 21.07 -6.63
C SER A 596 -1.47 21.49 -5.41
N ILE A 597 -2.16 22.11 -4.46
CA ILE A 597 -1.67 22.47 -3.13
C ILE A 597 -2.67 21.92 -2.13
N TYR A 598 -2.18 21.27 -1.10
CA TYR A 598 -3.03 20.60 -0.13
C TYR A 598 -2.54 20.75 1.30
N GLU A 599 -3.47 20.59 2.21
CA GLU A 599 -3.28 20.42 3.65
C GLU A 599 -4.17 19.26 4.11
N GLN A 600 -3.57 18.30 4.82
CA GLN A 600 -4.25 17.14 5.37
C GLN A 600 -3.90 16.97 6.83
N GLU A 601 -4.92 16.79 7.68
CA GLU A 601 -4.75 16.42 9.08
C GLU A 601 -5.30 15.00 9.29
N ARG A 602 -4.56 14.15 10.01
CA ARG A 602 -4.97 12.78 10.27
C ARG A 602 -4.38 12.24 11.56
N THR A 603 -5.07 11.25 12.13
CA THR A 603 -4.50 10.37 13.15
C THR A 603 -3.63 9.31 12.48
N ASP A 604 -2.41 9.16 12.94
CA ASP A 604 -1.46 8.15 12.48
C ASP A 604 -1.50 6.94 13.40
N ILE A 605 -1.56 5.74 12.80
CA ILE A 605 -1.57 4.46 13.49
C ILE A 605 -0.42 3.67 12.91
N ASN A 606 0.43 3.10 13.78
CA ASN A 606 1.48 2.25 13.28
C ASN A 606 0.95 0.88 12.82
N ALA A 607 1.82 0.14 12.13
CA ALA A 607 1.49 -1.16 11.56
C ALA A 607 1.16 -2.24 12.61
N GLN A 608 1.58 -2.05 13.87
CA GLN A 608 1.40 -3.01 14.96
C GLN A 608 0.18 -2.67 15.85
N SER A 609 -0.79 -1.93 15.30
CA SER A 609 -2.00 -1.47 16.00
C SER A 609 -1.76 -0.59 17.22
N THR A 610 -0.50 -0.24 17.51
CA THR A 610 -0.21 0.71 18.57
C THR A 610 -0.66 2.09 18.09
N VAL A 611 -1.75 2.59 18.66
CA VAL A 611 -2.20 3.95 18.40
C VAL A 611 -1.15 4.89 18.95
N THR A 612 -0.41 5.50 18.05
CA THR A 612 0.62 6.46 18.43
C THR A 612 0.00 7.79 18.85
N ASN A 613 -1.32 7.95 18.84
CA ASN A 613 -2.05 9.20 19.10
C ASN A 613 -1.40 10.43 18.43
N ASN A 614 -0.68 10.18 17.35
CA ASN A 614 0.04 11.21 16.64
C ASN A 614 -0.86 11.77 15.55
N THR A 615 -1.44 12.92 15.79
CA THR A 615 -2.06 13.67 14.72
C THR A 615 -0.96 14.29 13.88
N THR A 616 -0.96 14.01 12.58
CA THR A 616 -0.02 14.60 11.62
C THR A 616 -0.73 15.61 10.74
N LEU A 617 -0.03 16.72 10.47
CA LEU A 617 -0.37 17.69 9.45
C LEU A 617 0.57 17.50 8.26
N ASN A 618 0.00 17.23 7.10
CA ASN A 618 0.74 17.02 5.85
C ASN A 618 0.40 18.17 4.90
N GLU A 619 1.38 19.01 4.60
CA GLU A 619 1.25 20.11 3.67
C GLU A 619 2.11 19.87 2.44
N GLY A 620 1.61 20.22 1.25
CA GLY A 620 2.44 20.00 0.07
C GLY A 620 1.94 20.64 -1.21
N THR A 621 2.84 20.59 -2.21
CA THR A 621 2.61 21.02 -3.57
C THR A 621 2.96 19.89 -4.53
N GLU A 622 2.09 19.59 -5.44
CA GLU A 622 2.24 18.54 -6.45
C GLU A 622 2.10 19.12 -7.85
N PHE A 623 3.00 18.71 -8.74
CA PHE A 623 2.93 19.05 -10.15
C PHE A 623 3.06 17.80 -11.01
N GLU A 624 2.22 17.69 -12.04
CA GLU A 624 2.26 16.63 -13.04
C GLU A 624 2.20 17.23 -14.45
N LEU A 625 3.05 16.73 -15.33
CA LEU A 625 3.04 17.01 -16.75
C LEU A 625 3.11 15.71 -17.54
N ARG A 626 2.23 15.53 -18.52
CA ARG A 626 2.30 14.47 -19.54
C ARG A 626 2.24 15.11 -20.90
N TRP A 627 3.20 14.77 -21.77
CA TRP A 627 3.32 15.39 -23.07
C TRP A 627 3.64 14.38 -24.16
N VAL A 628 2.71 14.20 -25.09
CA VAL A 628 2.92 13.52 -26.36
C VAL A 628 3.50 14.56 -27.34
N VAL A 629 4.83 14.66 -27.36
CA VAL A 629 5.54 15.67 -28.16
C VAL A 629 5.30 15.45 -29.65
N ASN A 630 5.30 14.18 -30.06
CA ASN A 630 5.00 13.69 -31.39
C ASN A 630 4.81 12.16 -31.35
N GLU A 631 4.62 11.52 -32.51
CA GLU A 631 4.45 10.06 -32.64
C GLU A 631 5.61 9.23 -32.08
N GLN A 632 6.77 9.83 -31.86
CA GLN A 632 7.97 9.14 -31.38
C GLN A 632 8.29 9.41 -29.93
N LEU A 633 7.98 10.60 -29.39
CA LEU A 633 8.45 11.06 -28.07
C LEU A 633 7.29 11.35 -27.13
N VAL A 634 7.26 10.63 -26.01
CA VAL A 634 6.36 10.88 -24.88
C VAL A 634 7.19 11.22 -23.64
N LEU A 635 6.80 12.26 -22.94
CA LEU A 635 7.45 12.74 -21.72
C LEU A 635 6.45 12.78 -20.55
N THR A 636 6.89 12.38 -19.37
CA THR A 636 6.17 12.63 -18.11
C THR A 636 7.13 13.30 -17.13
N ALA A 637 6.68 14.35 -16.44
CA ALA A 637 7.42 14.96 -15.36
C ALA A 637 6.51 15.13 -14.14
N VAL A 638 7.03 14.78 -12.97
CA VAL A 638 6.33 14.92 -11.70
C VAL A 638 7.23 15.64 -10.69
N TYR A 639 6.61 16.42 -9.82
CA TYR A 639 7.29 17.08 -8.71
C TYR A 639 6.40 17.04 -7.48
N THR A 640 7.00 16.76 -6.35
CA THR A 640 6.38 16.77 -5.03
C THR A 640 7.25 17.61 -4.09
N ASN A 641 6.63 18.57 -3.41
CA ASN A 641 7.16 19.17 -2.20
C ASN A 641 6.21 18.81 -1.06
N ILE A 642 6.73 18.32 0.05
CA ILE A 642 5.92 17.85 1.18
C ILE A 642 6.64 18.13 2.50
N GLU A 643 5.86 18.55 3.51
CA GLU A 643 6.24 18.54 4.91
C GLU A 643 5.19 17.78 5.72
N VAL A 644 5.64 16.88 6.57
CA VAL A 644 4.79 16.11 7.50
C VAL A 644 5.18 16.49 8.91
N THR A 645 4.26 17.14 9.62
CA THR A 645 4.47 17.64 10.98
C THR A 645 3.66 16.81 11.98
N ASN A 646 4.30 16.36 13.05
CA ASN A 646 3.64 15.71 14.18
C ASN A 646 3.07 16.77 15.13
N LEU A 647 1.75 16.97 15.11
CA LEU A 647 1.07 17.95 15.92
C LEU A 647 1.07 17.58 17.42
N THR A 648 1.04 16.29 17.73
CA THR A 648 1.08 15.83 19.13
C THR A 648 2.41 16.21 19.80
N VAL A 649 3.50 16.15 19.07
CA VAL A 649 4.82 16.60 19.54
C VAL A 649 4.86 18.11 19.73
N LEU A 650 4.29 18.89 18.80
CA LEU A 650 4.21 20.37 18.90
C LEU A 650 3.43 20.83 20.11
N ASP A 651 2.34 20.16 20.46
CA ASP A 651 1.51 20.51 21.61
C ASP A 651 2.14 20.16 22.97
N GLY A 652 3.35 19.62 22.97
CA GLY A 652 4.15 19.32 24.17
C GLY A 652 3.62 18.16 25.01
N GLY A 653 2.74 17.32 24.41
CA GLY A 653 2.08 16.19 25.07
C GLY A 653 2.44 14.83 24.50
N GLY A 654 3.27 14.78 23.47
CA GLY A 654 3.59 13.54 22.76
C GLY A 654 4.44 12.61 23.61
N PHE A 655 3.85 11.48 23.94
CA PHE A 655 4.56 10.33 24.44
C PHE A 655 4.98 9.49 23.23
N GLN A 656 6.27 9.36 23.00
CA GLN A 656 6.77 8.45 21.99
C GLN A 656 7.60 7.36 22.68
N PHE A 657 7.19 6.12 22.47
CA PHE A 657 7.99 4.96 22.74
C PHE A 657 9.00 4.83 21.61
N GLY A 658 10.29 4.82 21.93
CA GLY A 658 11.31 4.74 20.90
C GLY A 658 12.61 4.12 21.39
N PHE A 659 13.25 3.37 20.51
CA PHE A 659 14.57 2.82 20.68
C PHE A 659 15.60 3.79 20.12
N PHE A 660 16.57 4.19 20.93
CA PHE A 660 17.60 5.13 20.54
C PHE A 660 18.77 4.45 19.83
N GLY A 661 19.23 5.06 18.74
CA GLY A 661 20.50 4.74 18.10
C GLY A 661 21.65 5.63 18.60
N ALA A 662 22.83 5.39 18.04
CA ALA A 662 24.06 6.05 18.47
C ALA A 662 24.02 7.58 18.36
N GLU A 663 23.47 8.10 17.28
CA GLU A 663 23.45 9.54 16.98
C GLU A 663 22.39 10.31 17.77
N ASP A 664 21.48 9.59 18.45
CA ASP A 664 20.45 10.21 19.29
C ASP A 664 21.02 10.76 20.61
N PHE A 665 22.21 10.30 21.01
CA PHE A 665 22.84 10.67 22.28
C PHE A 665 23.80 11.85 22.17
N ALA A 666 23.55 12.91 22.92
CA ALA A 666 24.40 14.11 22.91
C ALA A 666 25.77 13.93 23.63
N ASN A 667 25.87 12.98 24.55
CA ASN A 667 27.00 12.86 25.45
C ASN A 667 27.69 11.48 25.44
N ILE A 668 27.38 10.63 24.46
CA ILE A 668 27.99 9.31 24.29
C ILE A 668 29.06 9.36 23.20
N ASP A 669 30.33 9.17 23.58
CA ASP A 669 31.46 9.15 22.64
C ASP A 669 31.69 7.74 22.03
N ASP A 670 31.32 6.67 22.76
CA ASP A 670 31.52 5.28 22.36
C ASP A 670 30.19 4.50 22.42
N PRO A 671 29.48 4.36 21.32
CA PRO A 671 28.20 3.67 21.32
C PRO A 671 28.30 2.16 21.58
N SER A 672 29.49 1.55 21.55
CA SER A 672 29.67 0.13 21.88
C SER A 672 29.24 -0.22 23.31
N ILE A 673 29.10 0.78 24.18
CA ILE A 673 28.66 0.58 25.58
C ILE A 673 27.20 0.19 25.74
N PHE A 674 26.39 0.37 24.69
CA PHE A 674 24.95 0.01 24.70
C PHE A 674 24.49 -0.88 23.55
N PHE A 675 25.27 -1.13 22.51
CA PHE A 675 24.84 -1.94 21.35
C PHE A 675 24.53 -3.42 21.70
N GLY A 676 24.83 -3.89 22.88
CA GLY A 676 24.41 -5.18 23.37
C GLY A 676 23.03 -5.19 24.04
N GLY A 677 22.39 -4.04 24.17
CA GLY A 677 21.07 -3.83 24.78
C GLY A 677 20.24 -2.82 23.97
N THR A 678 19.22 -2.24 24.62
CA THR A 678 18.36 -1.23 23.99
C THR A 678 18.10 -0.05 24.93
N PRO A 679 18.69 1.10 24.65
CA PRO A 679 18.28 2.35 25.29
C PRO A 679 16.90 2.76 24.77
N ASN A 680 16.02 3.12 25.67
CA ASN A 680 14.68 3.56 25.39
C ASN A 680 14.38 4.90 26.08
N GLY A 681 13.58 5.70 25.49
CA GLY A 681 13.14 6.94 26.11
C GLY A 681 11.67 7.14 25.95
N ASN A 682 11.13 7.53 27.06
CA ASN A 682 9.74 7.88 27.23
C ASN A 682 9.62 9.39 27.41
N THR A 683 10.27 10.14 26.55
CA THR A 683 10.40 11.58 26.68
C THR A 683 9.51 12.27 25.63
N ALA A 684 8.81 13.31 26.05
CA ALA A 684 8.18 14.24 25.14
C ALA A 684 9.28 14.96 24.33
N TYR A 685 9.47 14.56 23.07
CA TYR A 685 10.43 15.20 22.16
C TYR A 685 10.00 16.55 21.63
N GLY A 686 8.96 17.15 22.19
CA GLY A 686 8.39 18.40 21.74
C GLY A 686 9.36 19.57 21.43
N ASN A 687 10.64 19.36 21.68
CA ASN A 687 11.67 20.36 21.43
C ASN A 687 12.72 19.95 20.39
N LEU A 688 12.70 18.73 19.81
CA LEU A 688 13.76 18.29 18.91
C LEU A 688 13.41 18.52 17.44
N SER A 689 12.36 17.95 16.96
CA SER A 689 11.78 18.23 15.66
C SER A 689 10.37 17.67 15.61
N ALA A 690 9.43 18.45 15.15
CA ALA A 690 8.09 17.95 14.88
C ALA A 690 7.97 17.38 13.45
N ILE A 691 9.01 17.50 12.62
CA ILE A 691 8.98 17.02 11.24
C ILE A 691 9.23 15.51 11.23
N LYS A 692 8.38 14.77 10.53
CA LYS A 692 8.48 13.32 10.37
C LYS A 692 9.76 12.96 9.60
N ALA A 693 10.55 12.05 10.17
CA ALA A 693 11.77 11.54 9.54
C ALA A 693 11.47 10.64 8.31
N GLY A 694 12.46 10.43 7.46
CA GLY A 694 12.42 9.47 6.36
C GLY A 694 11.69 9.92 5.10
N ILE A 695 11.09 11.11 5.09
CA ILE A 695 10.33 11.64 3.96
C ILE A 695 11.14 12.80 3.34
N PRO A 696 11.52 12.74 2.03
CA PRO A 696 12.23 13.84 1.37
C PRO A 696 11.29 15.04 1.17
N GLU A 697 11.78 16.24 1.47
CA GLU A 697 11.03 17.47 1.25
C GLU A 697 10.68 17.68 -0.22
N ASN A 698 11.62 17.37 -1.12
CA ASN A 698 11.39 17.46 -2.56
C ASN A 698 11.71 16.15 -3.26
N THR A 699 10.80 15.72 -4.14
CA THR A 699 10.99 14.59 -5.05
C THR A 699 10.67 15.00 -6.48
N TYR A 700 11.53 14.62 -7.42
CA TYR A 700 11.36 14.87 -8.85
C TYR A 700 11.36 13.55 -9.60
N GLY A 701 10.40 13.36 -10.48
CA GLY A 701 10.35 12.25 -11.43
C GLY A 701 10.35 12.78 -12.85
N LEU A 702 11.11 12.14 -13.74
CA LEU A 702 11.09 12.41 -15.18
C LEU A 702 11.15 11.08 -15.91
N THR A 703 10.21 10.86 -16.83
CA THR A 703 10.25 9.71 -17.74
C THR A 703 10.20 10.18 -19.18
N ALA A 704 10.91 9.48 -20.05
CA ALA A 704 10.88 9.71 -21.48
C ALA A 704 10.89 8.36 -22.23
N THR A 705 10.08 8.29 -23.26
CA THR A 705 10.05 7.14 -24.20
C THR A 705 10.21 7.65 -25.60
N TYR A 706 11.15 7.07 -26.37
CA TYR A 706 11.36 7.37 -27.76
C TYR A 706 11.18 6.12 -28.63
N ASP A 707 10.18 6.15 -29.51
CA ASP A 707 9.92 5.11 -30.51
C ASP A 707 10.61 5.47 -31.83
N PHE A 708 11.46 4.59 -32.35
CA PHE A 708 12.18 4.80 -33.63
C PHE A 708 11.32 4.47 -34.86
N LEU A 709 10.05 4.05 -34.66
CA LEU A 709 9.08 3.65 -35.69
C LEU A 709 9.58 2.51 -36.64
N ASN A 710 10.48 1.69 -36.14
CA ASN A 710 11.05 0.54 -36.84
C ASN A 710 11.15 -0.70 -35.96
N GLY A 711 10.34 -0.74 -34.89
CA GLY A 711 10.30 -1.79 -33.89
C GLY A 711 11.26 -1.57 -32.72
N TYR A 712 12.20 -0.65 -32.80
CA TYR A 712 13.03 -0.26 -31.65
C TYR A 712 12.42 0.89 -30.86
N ALA A 713 12.56 0.83 -29.54
CA ALA A 713 12.27 1.95 -28.67
C ALA A 713 13.32 2.05 -27.54
N ALA A 714 13.43 3.24 -26.97
CA ALA A 714 14.26 3.50 -25.81
C ALA A 714 13.44 4.20 -24.74
N SER A 715 13.73 3.91 -23.47
CA SER A 715 13.11 4.55 -22.31
C SER A 715 14.15 5.00 -21.31
N VAL A 716 13.86 6.06 -20.60
CA VAL A 716 14.65 6.53 -19.47
C VAL A 716 13.71 7.03 -18.37
N SER A 717 14.00 6.67 -17.13
CA SER A 717 13.38 7.28 -15.95
C SER A 717 14.44 7.83 -15.01
N VAL A 718 14.16 8.98 -14.42
CA VAL A 718 15.01 9.65 -13.44
C VAL A 718 14.16 9.98 -12.23
N VAL A 719 14.60 9.56 -11.05
CA VAL A 719 14.02 9.96 -9.77
C VAL A 719 15.12 10.63 -8.96
N ASN A 720 14.85 11.87 -8.51
CA ASN A 720 15.71 12.57 -7.57
C ASN A 720 14.93 12.81 -6.28
N ALA A 721 15.52 12.49 -5.13
CA ALA A 721 14.99 12.77 -3.81
C ALA A 721 16.02 13.54 -2.99
N ASP A 722 15.54 14.50 -2.21
CA ASP A 722 16.37 15.25 -1.27
C ASP A 722 16.89 14.34 -0.15
N GLU A 723 17.86 14.82 0.61
CA GLU A 723 18.33 14.17 1.82
C GLU A 723 17.18 14.04 2.83
N VAL A 724 17.19 12.95 3.61
CA VAL A 724 16.20 12.72 4.66
C VAL A 724 16.89 12.51 6.00
N SER A 725 16.23 12.90 7.07
CA SER A 725 16.62 12.45 8.39
C SER A 725 16.14 11.03 8.59
N SER A 726 16.94 10.22 9.27
CA SER A 726 16.52 8.92 9.80
C SER A 726 16.72 8.95 11.30
N GLY A 727 15.99 8.09 11.98
CA GLY A 727 16.09 8.06 13.41
C GLY A 727 14.93 8.68 14.10
N PHE A 728 14.78 8.27 15.34
CA PHE A 728 13.72 8.72 16.22
C PHE A 728 13.78 10.23 16.50
N SER A 729 15.03 10.73 16.70
CA SER A 729 15.29 12.16 16.87
C SER A 729 15.65 12.88 15.56
N GLY A 730 15.66 12.19 14.41
CA GLY A 730 16.14 12.72 13.15
C GLY A 730 17.65 13.00 13.12
N SER A 731 18.41 12.33 13.95
CA SER A 731 19.84 12.61 14.17
C SER A 731 20.76 12.07 13.08
N VAL A 732 20.33 11.08 12.31
CA VAL A 732 21.08 10.52 11.18
C VAL A 732 20.62 11.17 9.89
N THR A 733 21.53 11.63 9.04
CA THR A 733 21.25 12.16 7.70
C THR A 733 21.54 11.09 6.64
N LEU A 734 20.53 10.70 5.88
CA LEU A 734 20.67 9.88 4.68
C LEU A 734 20.80 10.80 3.47
N PRO A 735 21.84 10.64 2.62
CA PRO A 735 22.12 11.57 1.54
C PRO A 735 21.03 11.61 0.48
N SER A 736 20.87 12.78 -0.16
CA SER A 736 20.08 12.90 -1.39
C SER A 736 20.61 11.98 -2.49
N TYR A 737 19.74 11.56 -3.39
CA TYR A 737 20.15 10.66 -4.47
C TYR A 737 19.46 10.97 -5.79
N THR A 738 20.07 10.51 -6.89
CA THR A 738 19.49 10.54 -8.23
C THR A 738 19.58 9.17 -8.88
N LEU A 739 18.46 8.50 -9.03
CA LEU A 739 18.37 7.22 -9.72
C LEU A 739 18.08 7.43 -11.19
N VAL A 740 18.86 6.80 -12.04
CA VAL A 740 18.66 6.79 -13.49
C VAL A 740 18.45 5.36 -13.93
N ASN A 741 17.30 5.06 -14.53
CA ASN A 741 17.03 3.79 -15.17
C ASN A 741 16.94 4.00 -16.70
N ALA A 742 17.47 3.07 -17.48
CA ALA A 742 17.43 3.15 -18.93
C ALA A 742 17.09 1.80 -19.55
N GLY A 743 16.21 1.82 -20.54
CA GLY A 743 15.75 0.63 -21.25
C GLY A 743 15.85 0.78 -22.76
N VAL A 744 16.02 -0.35 -23.42
CA VAL A 744 15.87 -0.49 -24.86
C VAL A 744 15.00 -1.69 -25.15
N SER A 745 14.08 -1.55 -26.10
CA SER A 745 13.21 -2.64 -26.51
C SER A 745 13.18 -2.80 -28.01
N TYR A 746 12.87 -4.01 -28.44
CA TYR A 746 12.59 -4.33 -29.83
C TYR A 746 11.27 -5.12 -29.90
N GLN A 747 10.35 -4.65 -30.71
CA GLN A 747 9.06 -5.27 -30.99
C GLN A 747 9.05 -5.81 -32.42
N ALA A 748 8.89 -7.12 -32.57
CA ALA A 748 8.56 -7.78 -33.84
C ALA A 748 7.03 -8.02 -33.94
N GLU A 749 6.59 -8.79 -34.93
CA GLU A 749 5.18 -9.10 -35.13
C GLU A 749 4.60 -9.93 -33.96
N ASP A 750 5.30 -11.02 -33.60
CA ASP A 750 4.81 -11.98 -32.59
C ASP A 750 5.68 -12.03 -31.32
N TRP A 751 6.74 -11.24 -31.22
CA TRP A 751 7.62 -11.28 -30.04
C TRP A 751 8.28 -9.93 -29.76
N SER A 752 8.67 -9.74 -28.53
CA SER A 752 9.46 -8.57 -28.10
C SER A 752 10.57 -8.95 -27.13
N VAL A 753 11.56 -8.07 -27.05
CA VAL A 753 12.60 -8.08 -26.01
C VAL A 753 12.71 -6.71 -25.41
N ASN A 754 12.73 -6.64 -24.09
CA ASN A 754 12.99 -5.42 -23.33
C ASN A 754 14.20 -5.67 -22.42
N LEU A 755 15.24 -4.86 -22.54
CA LEU A 755 16.41 -4.83 -21.67
C LEU A 755 16.41 -3.52 -20.88
N THR A 756 16.38 -3.59 -19.57
CA THR A 756 16.42 -2.43 -18.67
C THR A 756 17.60 -2.56 -17.71
N VAL A 757 18.36 -1.48 -17.57
CA VAL A 757 19.38 -1.32 -16.53
C VAL A 757 18.84 -0.31 -15.51
N LYS A 758 18.67 -0.77 -14.28
CA LYS A 758 18.23 0.04 -13.13
C LYS A 758 19.46 0.54 -12.36
N ASN A 759 19.32 1.73 -11.76
CA ASN A 759 20.43 2.43 -11.11
C ASN A 759 21.68 2.49 -12.02
N LEU A 760 21.54 3.02 -13.23
CA LEU A 760 22.57 3.01 -14.29
C LEU A 760 23.89 3.66 -13.83
N THR A 761 23.80 4.68 -12.99
CA THR A 761 24.94 5.43 -12.41
C THR A 761 25.64 4.72 -11.28
N ASP A 762 25.06 3.62 -10.78
CA ASP A 762 25.52 2.88 -9.59
C ASP A 762 25.54 3.76 -8.32
N GLU A 763 24.49 4.57 -8.18
CA GLU A 763 24.27 5.45 -7.04
C GLU A 763 24.21 4.65 -5.74
N ARG A 764 24.92 5.12 -4.73
CA ARG A 764 24.81 4.57 -3.38
C ARG A 764 23.79 5.38 -2.60
N TYR A 765 22.66 4.76 -2.30
CA TYR A 765 21.57 5.41 -1.59
C TYR A 765 20.96 4.51 -0.52
N PHE A 766 20.18 5.13 0.35
CA PHE A 766 19.56 4.48 1.50
C PHE A 766 18.12 4.92 1.62
N ARG A 767 17.29 4.06 2.23
CA ARG A 767 15.98 4.46 2.74
C ARG A 767 15.96 4.30 4.26
N SER A 768 15.27 5.22 4.94
CA SER A 768 14.93 5.05 6.35
C SER A 768 14.02 3.84 6.46
N ASN A 769 14.29 2.96 7.41
CA ASN A 769 13.52 1.74 7.58
C ASN A 769 12.64 1.88 8.82
N PHE A 770 11.34 1.96 8.63
CA PHE A 770 10.32 2.14 9.66
C PHE A 770 10.66 3.25 10.69
N PRO A 771 10.86 4.50 10.25
CA PRO A 771 11.44 5.55 11.09
C PRO A 771 10.55 5.99 12.26
N ASP A 772 9.24 5.70 12.22
CA ASP A 772 8.30 6.13 13.25
C ASP A 772 8.51 5.42 14.60
N LEU A 773 9.09 4.21 14.60
CA LEU A 773 9.32 3.44 15.81
C LEU A 773 10.79 3.22 16.14
N PHE A 774 11.60 2.89 15.14
CA PHE A 774 12.94 2.34 15.37
C PHE A 774 14.05 3.33 15.02
N GLY A 775 13.70 4.38 14.33
CA GLY A 775 14.57 5.50 14.12
C GLY A 775 15.91 5.15 13.47
N SER A 776 16.97 5.70 14.04
CA SER A 776 18.35 5.53 13.56
C SER A 776 18.96 4.15 13.80
N GLN A 777 18.25 3.24 14.44
CA GLN A 777 18.77 1.90 14.73
C GLN A 777 18.92 1.02 13.48
N ILE A 778 18.07 1.23 12.46
CA ILE A 778 18.07 0.45 11.22
C ILE A 778 17.88 1.34 10.00
N VAL A 779 18.67 1.08 8.97
CA VAL A 779 18.64 1.78 7.68
C VAL A 779 18.81 0.76 6.56
N LEU A 780 18.00 0.84 5.51
CA LEU A 780 18.12 -0.05 4.37
C LEU A 780 19.12 0.52 3.34
N PRO A 781 20.29 -0.13 3.14
CA PRO A 781 21.14 0.17 2.00
C PRO A 781 20.51 -0.42 0.73
N GLU A 782 20.28 0.42 -0.26
CA GLU A 782 19.53 0.08 -1.46
C GLU A 782 20.37 -0.61 -2.54
N LEU A 783 19.67 -1.18 -3.53
CA LEU A 783 20.24 -2.01 -4.59
C LEU A 783 21.26 -1.25 -5.45
N PRO A 784 22.44 -1.84 -5.76
CA PRO A 784 23.37 -1.29 -6.72
C PRO A 784 22.81 -1.40 -8.15
N ARG A 785 23.58 -0.93 -9.14
CA ARG A 785 23.23 -1.10 -10.54
C ARG A 785 22.95 -2.57 -10.87
N HIS A 786 21.78 -2.82 -11.49
CA HIS A 786 21.35 -4.15 -11.90
C HIS A 786 20.59 -4.10 -13.23
N TRP A 787 20.28 -5.26 -13.79
CA TRP A 787 19.60 -5.35 -15.07
C TRP A 787 18.51 -6.41 -15.06
N ASN A 788 17.49 -6.19 -15.91
CA ASN A 788 16.44 -7.16 -16.23
C ASN A 788 16.27 -7.23 -17.74
N ALA A 789 16.10 -8.44 -18.27
CA ALA A 789 15.79 -8.71 -19.68
C ALA A 789 14.52 -9.55 -19.76
N LYS A 790 13.48 -8.98 -20.37
CA LYS A 790 12.19 -9.65 -20.59
C LYS A 790 12.02 -10.01 -22.05
N PHE A 791 11.81 -11.28 -22.35
CA PHE A 791 11.36 -11.78 -23.65
C PHE A 791 9.87 -12.07 -23.57
N THR A 792 9.09 -11.61 -24.55
CA THR A 792 7.65 -11.87 -24.65
C THR A 792 7.33 -12.44 -26.02
N TYR A 793 6.51 -13.50 -26.04
CA TYR A 793 5.91 -14.06 -27.27
C TYR A 793 4.40 -13.88 -27.19
N SER A 794 3.81 -13.24 -28.18
CA SER A 794 2.38 -12.93 -28.30
C SER A 794 1.72 -13.75 -29.41
N PHE A 795 0.47 -14.16 -29.22
CA PHE A 795 -0.29 -14.97 -30.19
C PHE A 795 -1.76 -14.60 -30.26
#